data_7837c35c17d95e31e89ca6474eafc4ac
#
_entry.id   7837c35c17d95e31e89ca6474eafc4ac
#
_cell.length_a   1.000
_cell.length_b   1.000
_cell.length_c   1.000
_cell.angle_alpha   90.00
_cell.angle_beta   90.00
_cell.angle_gamma   90.00
#
_symmetry.space_group_name_H-M   'P 1'
#
loop_
_entity.id
_entity.type
_entity.pdbx_description
1 polymer ?
#
loop_
_entity_poly.entity_id
_entity_poly.type
_entity_poly.pdbx_seq_one_letter_code
_entity_poly.pdbx_strand_id
1 'polypeptide(L)'
;MTDAIVSYYENYMPGPDVLVIALGLIFFILTRTSYINKTKSYLYLRHMILMACLAAIFNLTFHVSMNNIGVVPRGLIYIFRSLYHMTFLSNLYLYVLYFKESAHIKFKQNILYFSLASVTYIFILFYEIISTITHTGFYIDKNGGIHTGFPVFPAGYIFYIVLLLILLVRFRKRFYKRIVLSIVGTVFVSILIIVIQQFYDQSSYTTATLLFPLFSLLYMVHSNPYDLATGTVNELAFEERVSSGYQRKENLYFMSLYLRDYDGKMRKYPAQISEAIRDFTAKFFKDATLFTITSGHMIMVIDIKKNPNYVDGGRRMLEEFSKVYEIYKLDYKIVYTGSNETLSKENDYIGFIRYLLNKMPENTVIITNEDEKEIKDYEQYKYILKQLEDINNKADLDDERVLVYCQPVLNIKKNKYDTAEALMRLSLDGKMVFPDQFIPLAEMNGSIIMLSKIILHKTCLAVKKLNEDGYFVKRVSVNFSLQDVRNDRFCDTVKRIIDESGIEPRQIAVELTETQNESDFELIKERINSLKDSGIKFYLDDFGTGYSNFERIMELPFDIVKFDRSLVIGSGSDEKLKTIVTNLAKMFRDVDYAVLYEGVEDDTDENRCINMSASYLQGYKYSKPIPIEQLSEYFSKEQP
;
A
#
# COMPACT_ATOMS: atom_id res chain seq x y z
N MET A 1 10.48 28.99 55.91
CA MET A 1 10.80 28.00 54.86
C MET A 1 10.59 26.55 55.34
N THR A 2 11.00 26.22 56.55
CA THR A 2 10.76 24.92 57.21
C THR A 2 9.29 24.59 57.39
N ASP A 3 8.47 25.55 57.87
CA ASP A 3 7.04 25.32 58.11
C ASP A 3 6.23 25.06 56.81
N ALA A 4 6.59 25.73 55.71
CA ALA A 4 5.94 25.50 54.41
C ALA A 4 6.26 24.11 53.79
N ILE A 5 7.47 23.59 54.09
CA ILE A 5 7.88 22.25 53.61
C ILE A 5 7.16 21.15 54.41
N VAL A 6 7.02 21.34 55.70
CA VAL A 6 6.26 20.40 56.56
C VAL A 6 4.78 20.39 56.16
N SER A 7 4.18 21.56 55.98
CA SER A 7 2.78 21.72 55.52
C SER A 7 2.58 21.04 54.13
N TYR A 8 3.55 21.10 53.22
CA TYR A 8 3.47 20.46 51.92
C TYR A 8 3.35 18.93 51.97
N TYR A 9 4.01 18.27 52.94
CA TYR A 9 3.90 16.83 53.13
C TYR A 9 2.68 16.40 53.97
N GLU A 10 2.25 17.23 54.92
CA GLU A 10 1.10 16.99 55.78
C GLU A 10 -0.22 17.09 54.99
N ASN A 11 -0.29 17.95 53.99
CA ASN A 11 -1.49 18.14 53.15
C ASN A 11 -1.66 17.09 52.04
N TYR A 12 -0.86 16.03 52.03
CA TYR A 12 -1.01 14.98 51.00
C TYR A 12 -2.29 14.21 51.09
N MET A 13 -2.98 14.08 49.98
CA MET A 13 -4.20 13.27 49.80
C MET A 13 -3.91 12.04 48.96
N PRO A 14 -4.18 10.81 49.44
CA PRO A 14 -3.86 9.58 48.70
C PRO A 14 -4.81 9.29 47.52
N GLY A 15 -5.99 9.96 47.47
CA GLY A 15 -7.03 9.72 46.48
C GLY A 15 -6.55 9.76 45.02
N PRO A 16 -5.81 10.78 44.60
CA PRO A 16 -5.27 10.86 43.22
C PRO A 16 -4.36 9.70 42.88
N ASP A 17 -3.42 9.28 43.76
CA ASP A 17 -2.53 8.17 43.52
C ASP A 17 -3.27 6.84 43.41
N VAL A 18 -4.26 6.62 44.30
CA VAL A 18 -5.15 5.44 44.24
C VAL A 18 -5.92 5.42 42.91
N LEU A 19 -6.39 6.56 42.44
CA LEU A 19 -7.04 6.69 41.12
C LEU A 19 -6.10 6.35 39.98
N VAL A 20 -4.83 6.80 40.03
CA VAL A 20 -3.81 6.47 39.03
C VAL A 20 -3.57 4.96 38.98
N ILE A 21 -3.46 4.31 40.13
CA ILE A 21 -3.26 2.86 40.20
C ILE A 21 -4.48 2.13 39.62
N ALA A 22 -5.69 2.50 40.00
CA ALA A 22 -6.93 1.87 39.54
C ALA A 22 -7.09 2.04 38.02
N LEU A 23 -7.01 3.27 37.49
CA LEU A 23 -7.11 3.53 36.05
C LEU A 23 -5.96 2.91 35.25
N GLY A 24 -4.74 2.94 35.79
CA GLY A 24 -3.59 2.32 35.17
C GLY A 24 -3.75 0.79 35.05
N LEU A 25 -4.29 0.12 36.06
CA LEU A 25 -4.63 -1.31 36.00
C LEU A 25 -5.71 -1.58 34.93
N ILE A 26 -6.76 -0.75 34.87
CA ILE A 26 -7.79 -0.86 33.83
C ILE A 26 -7.14 -0.71 32.45
N PHE A 27 -6.31 0.32 32.23
CA PHE A 27 -5.62 0.51 30.95
C PHE A 27 -4.68 -0.66 30.63
N PHE A 28 -4.00 -1.21 31.63
CA PHE A 28 -3.13 -2.36 31.44
C PHE A 28 -3.92 -3.61 31.00
N ILE A 29 -5.09 -3.86 31.62
CA ILE A 29 -6.01 -4.94 31.23
C ILE A 29 -6.51 -4.70 29.80
N LEU A 30 -7.01 -3.49 29.50
CA LEU A 30 -7.50 -3.12 28.15
C LEU A 30 -6.42 -3.33 27.08
N THR A 31 -5.16 -2.97 27.38
CA THR A 31 -4.03 -3.19 26.46
C THR A 31 -3.64 -4.66 26.31
N ARG A 32 -4.05 -5.54 27.21
CA ARG A 32 -3.82 -7.00 27.13
C ARG A 32 -4.92 -7.75 26.39
N THR A 33 -6.15 -7.28 26.51
CA THR A 33 -7.36 -7.95 26.00
C THR A 33 -7.77 -7.47 24.62
N SER A 34 -7.36 -6.27 24.20
CA SER A 34 -7.67 -5.74 22.87
C SER A 34 -6.64 -6.17 21.82
N TYR A 35 -7.11 -6.41 20.58
CA TYR A 35 -6.27 -6.62 19.40
C TYR A 35 -5.67 -5.28 18.95
N ILE A 36 -4.75 -4.76 19.72
CA ILE A 36 -4.02 -3.53 19.38
C ILE A 36 -2.70 -3.95 18.75
N ASN A 37 -2.33 -3.22 17.70
CA ASN A 37 -1.07 -3.46 17.00
C ASN A 37 0.13 -3.37 17.95
N LYS A 38 0.92 -4.43 18.10
CA LYS A 38 2.09 -4.52 18.99
C LYS A 38 3.33 -3.84 18.39
N THR A 39 3.15 -2.67 17.78
CA THR A 39 4.26 -1.83 17.35
C THR A 39 5.18 -1.48 18.54
N LYS A 40 6.41 -1.06 18.23
CA LYS A 40 7.32 -0.54 19.27
C LYS A 40 6.72 0.64 20.03
N SER A 41 5.95 1.50 19.37
CA SER A 41 5.23 2.59 20.04
C SER A 41 4.22 2.08 21.05
N TYR A 42 3.48 1.01 20.72
CA TYR A 42 2.56 0.37 21.65
C TYR A 42 3.27 -0.27 22.86
N LEU A 43 4.43 -0.87 22.64
CA LEU A 43 5.25 -1.40 23.72
C LEU A 43 5.66 -0.27 24.70
N TYR A 44 6.09 0.90 24.19
CA TYR A 44 6.37 2.06 25.02
C TYR A 44 5.13 2.55 25.78
N LEU A 45 3.95 2.59 25.15
CA LEU A 45 2.69 2.95 25.82
C LEU A 45 2.43 2.04 27.03
N ARG A 46 2.57 0.72 26.87
CA ARG A 46 2.42 -0.22 27.98
C ARG A 46 3.41 0.00 29.10
N HIS A 47 4.67 0.27 28.78
CA HIS A 47 5.67 0.60 29.80
C HIS A 47 5.37 1.93 30.49
N MET A 48 4.84 2.93 29.77
CA MET A 48 4.42 4.20 30.36
C MET A 48 3.27 4.00 31.36
N ILE A 49 2.28 3.19 31.03
CA ILE A 49 1.18 2.83 31.96
C ILE A 49 1.77 2.17 33.22
N LEU A 50 2.66 1.19 33.04
CA LEU A 50 3.32 0.52 34.18
C LEU A 50 4.13 1.49 35.04
N MET A 51 4.92 2.38 34.42
CA MET A 51 5.72 3.36 35.15
C MET A 51 4.87 4.39 35.89
N ALA A 52 3.71 4.80 35.33
CA ALA A 52 2.76 5.66 36.01
C ALA A 52 2.17 4.99 37.26
N CYS A 53 1.77 3.71 37.17
CA CYS A 53 1.29 2.93 38.32
C CYS A 53 2.38 2.80 39.39
N LEU A 54 3.61 2.46 39.02
CA LEU A 54 4.73 2.33 39.95
C LEU A 54 5.06 3.67 40.61
N ALA A 55 5.03 4.78 39.86
CA ALA A 55 5.23 6.11 40.42
C ALA A 55 4.17 6.44 41.49
N ALA A 56 2.89 6.14 41.22
CA ALA A 56 1.83 6.35 42.18
C ALA A 56 1.97 5.47 43.44
N ILE A 57 2.33 4.18 43.26
CA ILE A 57 2.59 3.27 44.38
C ILE A 57 3.73 3.79 45.27
N PHE A 58 4.85 4.17 44.65
CA PHE A 58 6.01 4.66 45.42
C PHE A 58 5.74 6.02 46.04
N ASN A 59 4.98 6.92 45.39
CA ASN A 59 4.56 8.19 45.98
C ASN A 59 3.67 7.99 47.20
N LEU A 60 2.63 7.13 47.08
CA LEU A 60 1.77 6.76 48.18
C LEU A 60 2.55 6.15 49.35
N THR A 61 3.43 5.20 49.05
CA THR A 61 4.24 4.52 50.09
C THR A 61 5.22 5.50 50.75
N PHE A 62 5.79 6.44 50.02
CA PHE A 62 6.65 7.49 50.53
C PHE A 62 5.86 8.37 51.52
N HIS A 63 4.69 8.90 51.17
CA HIS A 63 3.91 9.77 52.04
C HIS A 63 3.35 9.01 53.27
N VAL A 64 2.92 7.76 53.13
CA VAL A 64 2.56 6.93 54.28
C VAL A 64 3.75 6.71 55.21
N SER A 65 4.95 6.51 54.68
CA SER A 65 6.16 6.35 55.47
C SER A 65 6.60 7.66 56.13
N MET A 66 6.39 8.79 55.48
CA MET A 66 6.62 10.13 56.06
C MET A 66 5.71 10.41 57.27
N ASN A 67 4.45 10.07 57.21
CA ASN A 67 3.53 10.22 58.31
C ASN A 67 3.87 9.31 59.52
N ASN A 68 4.75 8.32 59.34
CA ASN A 68 5.19 7.36 60.35
C ASN A 68 6.72 7.41 60.61
N ILE A 69 7.32 8.60 60.55
CA ILE A 69 8.78 8.82 60.69
C ILE A 69 9.39 8.18 61.93
N GLY A 70 8.66 8.06 63.03
CA GLY A 70 9.15 7.40 64.25
C GLY A 70 9.20 5.89 64.20
N VAL A 71 8.46 5.25 63.30
CA VAL A 71 8.31 3.81 63.18
C VAL A 71 9.06 3.25 61.98
N VAL A 72 9.03 3.97 60.84
CA VAL A 72 9.66 3.55 59.59
C VAL A 72 11.13 3.97 59.56
N PRO A 73 12.09 3.06 59.22
CA PRO A 73 13.49 3.42 59.04
C PRO A 73 13.67 4.51 57.96
N ARG A 74 14.42 5.58 58.26
CA ARG A 74 14.65 6.73 57.35
C ARG A 74 15.19 6.30 56.00
N GLY A 75 16.00 5.27 55.95
CA GLY A 75 16.54 4.71 54.71
C GLY A 75 15.45 4.21 53.75
N LEU A 76 14.36 3.65 54.27
CA LEU A 76 13.22 3.21 53.45
C LEU A 76 12.44 4.41 52.90
N ILE A 77 12.30 5.48 53.66
CA ILE A 77 11.66 6.71 53.19
C ILE A 77 12.47 7.30 52.00
N TYR A 78 13.79 7.32 52.09
CA TYR A 78 14.66 7.79 50.99
C TYR A 78 14.54 6.90 49.77
N ILE A 79 14.52 5.57 49.96
CA ILE A 79 14.34 4.58 48.85
C ILE A 79 13.02 4.81 48.13
N PHE A 80 11.90 4.92 48.88
CA PHE A 80 10.58 5.11 48.24
C PHE A 80 10.50 6.43 47.47
N ARG A 81 11.08 7.51 48.02
CA ARG A 81 11.17 8.80 47.32
C ARG A 81 12.01 8.72 46.06
N SER A 82 13.16 8.10 46.12
CA SER A 82 14.02 7.93 44.92
C SER A 82 13.36 7.04 43.87
N LEU A 83 12.70 5.95 44.26
CA LEU A 83 11.94 5.10 43.35
C LEU A 83 10.79 5.85 42.69
N TYR A 84 10.08 6.70 43.45
CA TYR A 84 9.07 7.60 42.89
C TYR A 84 9.64 8.51 41.82
N HIS A 85 10.71 9.24 42.12
CA HIS A 85 11.35 10.15 41.16
C HIS A 85 11.87 9.39 39.91
N MET A 86 12.52 8.24 40.11
CA MET A 86 13.03 7.42 39.02
C MET A 86 11.92 6.90 38.10
N THR A 87 10.84 6.36 38.64
CA THR A 87 9.73 5.82 37.86
C THR A 87 8.98 6.93 37.13
N PHE A 88 8.79 8.09 37.79
CA PHE A 88 8.16 9.26 37.18
C PHE A 88 9.01 9.79 36.00
N LEU A 89 10.31 9.95 36.19
CA LEU A 89 11.23 10.40 35.14
C LEU A 89 11.31 9.40 34.00
N SER A 90 11.34 8.10 34.30
CA SER A 90 11.29 7.03 33.28
C SER A 90 10.05 7.12 32.40
N ASN A 91 8.91 7.45 33.01
CA ASN A 91 7.67 7.67 32.26
C ASN A 91 7.82 8.80 31.24
N LEU A 92 8.36 9.96 31.68
CA LEU A 92 8.59 11.11 30.79
C LEU A 92 9.58 10.80 29.66
N TYR A 93 10.65 10.08 29.96
CA TYR A 93 11.60 9.64 28.94
C TYR A 93 10.97 8.67 27.93
N LEU A 94 10.10 7.75 28.38
CA LEU A 94 9.35 6.86 27.51
C LEU A 94 8.41 7.62 26.57
N TYR A 95 7.84 8.77 26.97
CA TYR A 95 7.09 9.65 26.06
C TYR A 95 7.94 10.13 24.89
N VAL A 96 9.21 10.47 25.12
CA VAL A 96 10.13 10.89 24.04
C VAL A 96 10.41 9.72 23.09
N LEU A 97 10.62 8.50 23.61
CA LEU A 97 10.83 7.31 22.79
C LEU A 97 9.57 6.92 22.02
N TYR A 98 8.41 6.98 22.67
CA TYR A 98 7.11 6.79 22.03
C TYR A 98 6.91 7.75 20.86
N PHE A 99 7.16 9.05 21.09
CA PHE A 99 7.02 10.08 20.06
C PHE A 99 7.98 9.85 18.88
N LYS A 100 9.22 9.48 19.15
CA LYS A 100 10.21 9.12 18.13
C LYS A 100 9.71 8.01 17.21
N GLU A 101 9.18 6.94 17.80
CA GLU A 101 8.71 5.77 17.06
C GLU A 101 7.43 6.06 16.29
N SER A 102 6.43 6.70 16.93
CA SER A 102 5.14 7.04 16.29
C SER A 102 5.28 8.06 15.15
N ALA A 103 6.28 8.94 15.20
CA ALA A 103 6.57 9.90 14.15
C ALA A 103 7.57 9.36 13.09
N HIS A 104 8.02 8.10 13.21
CA HIS A 104 9.04 7.50 12.34
C HIS A 104 10.30 8.37 12.17
N ILE A 105 10.83 8.94 13.29
CA ILE A 105 11.97 9.85 13.27
C ILE A 105 13.27 9.05 13.24
N LYS A 106 14.08 9.23 12.19
CA LYS A 106 15.40 8.62 12.09
C LYS A 106 16.36 9.26 13.11
N PHE A 107 16.96 8.43 13.98
CA PHE A 107 17.88 8.88 15.03
C PHE A 107 19.07 9.69 14.48
N LYS A 108 19.72 9.20 13.42
CA LYS A 108 20.90 9.85 12.82
C LYS A 108 20.65 11.30 12.36
N GLN A 109 19.43 11.61 11.90
CA GLN A 109 19.09 12.95 11.41
C GLN A 109 18.69 13.94 12.51
N ASN A 110 18.36 13.45 13.72
CA ASN A 110 17.85 14.23 14.84
C ASN A 110 18.56 13.87 16.15
N ILE A 111 19.84 13.53 16.05
CA ILE A 111 20.66 13.00 17.15
C ILE A 111 20.66 13.93 18.36
N LEU A 112 20.68 15.26 18.15
CA LEU A 112 20.75 16.25 19.21
C LEU A 112 19.62 16.11 20.24
N TYR A 113 18.35 16.02 19.78
CA TYR A 113 17.20 15.96 20.69
C TYR A 113 17.16 14.65 21.51
N PHE A 114 17.43 13.53 20.86
CA PHE A 114 17.39 12.22 21.53
C PHE A 114 18.60 11.95 22.41
N SER A 115 19.78 12.42 22.00
CA SER A 115 20.97 12.35 22.85
C SER A 115 20.82 13.25 24.07
N LEU A 116 20.31 14.48 23.91
CA LEU A 116 20.04 15.38 24.99
C LEU A 116 19.04 14.78 25.99
N ALA A 117 17.95 14.18 25.52
CA ALA A 117 16.99 13.46 26.36
C ALA A 117 17.66 12.34 27.16
N SER A 118 18.48 11.49 26.49
CA SER A 118 19.13 10.36 27.13
C SER A 118 20.19 10.79 28.14
N VAL A 119 21.00 11.80 27.82
CA VAL A 119 22.02 12.34 28.73
C VAL A 119 21.38 12.97 29.97
N THR A 120 20.32 13.78 29.78
CA THR A 120 19.57 14.37 30.89
C THR A 120 18.92 13.28 31.77
N TYR A 121 18.37 12.22 31.18
CA TYR A 121 17.81 11.09 31.92
C TYR A 121 18.86 10.45 32.82
N ILE A 122 20.00 10.07 32.25
CA ILE A 122 21.09 9.43 32.98
C ILE A 122 21.60 10.35 34.08
N PHE A 123 21.81 11.65 33.76
CA PHE A 123 22.31 12.63 34.74
C PHE A 123 21.39 12.75 35.94
N ILE A 124 20.07 12.88 35.75
CA ILE A 124 19.11 13.03 36.86
C ILE A 124 19.04 11.76 37.69
N LEU A 125 19.09 10.55 37.05
CA LEU A 125 19.14 9.29 37.80
C LEU A 125 20.38 9.20 38.71
N PHE A 126 21.57 9.53 38.17
CA PHE A 126 22.79 9.54 38.97
C PHE A 126 22.73 10.56 40.10
N TYR A 127 22.24 11.77 39.81
CA TYR A 127 22.07 12.80 40.82
C TYR A 127 21.14 12.34 41.95
N GLU A 128 20.00 11.74 41.65
CA GLU A 128 19.03 11.25 42.65
C GLU A 128 19.70 10.21 43.59
N ILE A 129 20.47 9.27 43.04
CA ILE A 129 21.19 8.26 43.82
C ILE A 129 22.25 8.90 44.69
N ILE A 130 23.11 9.74 44.11
CA ILE A 130 24.22 10.35 44.81
C ILE A 130 23.71 11.31 45.91
N SER A 131 22.72 12.16 45.60
CA SER A 131 22.18 13.13 46.54
C SER A 131 21.48 12.47 47.74
N THR A 132 20.88 11.29 47.51
CA THR A 132 20.30 10.48 48.59
C THR A 132 21.37 9.90 49.51
N ILE A 133 22.50 9.41 48.95
CA ILE A 133 23.59 8.83 49.72
C ILE A 133 24.38 9.91 50.49
N THR A 134 24.61 11.06 49.82
CA THR A 134 25.43 12.15 50.39
C THR A 134 24.65 13.14 51.25
N HIS A 135 23.34 12.98 51.37
CA HIS A 135 22.42 13.90 52.06
C HIS A 135 22.50 15.35 51.55
N THR A 136 22.89 15.55 50.31
CA THR A 136 22.92 16.88 49.66
C THR A 136 21.59 17.25 49.02
N GLY A 137 20.68 16.29 48.87
CA GLY A 137 19.30 16.47 48.37
C GLY A 137 18.30 16.50 49.52
N PHE A 138 17.29 15.62 49.45
CA PHE A 138 16.33 15.45 50.53
C PHE A 138 16.90 14.58 51.65
N TYR A 139 16.85 15.08 52.88
CA TYR A 139 17.19 14.27 54.05
C TYR A 139 16.39 14.70 55.29
N ILE A 140 16.27 13.77 56.26
CA ILE A 140 15.58 13.96 57.52
C ILE A 140 16.65 13.97 58.61
N ASP A 141 16.80 15.06 59.35
CA ASP A 141 17.78 15.20 60.42
C ASP A 141 17.40 14.34 61.67
N LYS A 142 18.29 14.35 62.69
CA LYS A 142 18.11 13.57 63.90
C LYS A 142 16.85 13.98 64.69
N ASN A 143 16.37 15.17 64.53
CA ASN A 143 15.20 15.75 65.23
C ASN A 143 13.90 15.62 64.43
N GLY A 144 13.93 14.98 63.25
CA GLY A 144 12.80 14.86 62.35
C GLY A 144 12.60 16.02 61.38
N GLY A 145 13.50 16.99 61.40
CA GLY A 145 13.48 18.14 60.45
C GLY A 145 13.78 17.71 59.03
N ILE A 146 12.95 18.21 58.08
CA ILE A 146 13.05 17.90 56.66
C ILE A 146 13.93 18.97 55.99
N HIS A 147 14.93 18.51 55.25
CA HIS A 147 15.82 19.36 54.45
C HIS A 147 15.71 18.95 52.97
N THR A 148 15.70 19.96 52.09
CA THR A 148 15.67 19.76 50.64
C THR A 148 16.85 20.48 49.99
N GLY A 149 17.49 19.80 49.04
CA GLY A 149 18.55 20.38 48.24
C GLY A 149 18.03 21.06 46.96
N PHE A 150 18.88 21.13 45.94
CA PHE A 150 18.52 21.70 44.65
C PHE A 150 17.38 20.94 44.00
N PRO A 151 16.35 21.62 43.44
CA PRO A 151 15.15 20.98 42.92
C PRO A 151 15.35 20.35 41.52
N VAL A 152 16.23 19.36 41.41
CA VAL A 152 16.57 18.69 40.12
C VAL A 152 15.39 17.98 39.51
N PHE A 153 14.53 17.37 40.33
CA PHE A 153 13.36 16.67 39.82
C PHE A 153 12.34 17.60 39.13
N PRO A 154 11.90 18.72 39.70
CA PRO A 154 11.07 19.70 39.00
C PRO A 154 11.72 20.25 37.73
N ALA A 155 13.04 20.53 37.79
CA ALA A 155 13.78 21.01 36.61
C ALA A 155 13.77 19.97 35.48
N GLY A 156 13.96 18.67 35.78
CA GLY A 156 13.88 17.58 34.85
C GLY A 156 12.48 17.42 34.25
N TYR A 157 11.45 17.58 35.08
CA TYR A 157 10.04 17.53 34.60
C TYR A 157 9.78 18.65 33.58
N ILE A 158 10.13 19.87 33.89
CA ILE A 158 9.98 21.03 32.98
C ILE A 158 10.77 20.80 31.69
N PHE A 159 12.01 20.31 31.80
CA PHE A 159 12.83 19.99 30.63
C PHE A 159 12.15 19.03 29.68
N TYR A 160 11.61 17.91 30.18
CA TYR A 160 10.93 16.92 29.32
C TYR A 160 9.65 17.43 28.69
N ILE A 161 8.85 18.23 29.42
CA ILE A 161 7.65 18.85 28.84
C ILE A 161 8.04 19.80 27.70
N VAL A 162 9.03 20.66 27.91
CA VAL A 162 9.50 21.60 26.88
C VAL A 162 10.05 20.85 25.68
N LEU A 163 10.86 19.80 25.90
CA LEU A 163 11.40 18.97 24.83
C LEU A 163 10.29 18.29 24.02
N LEU A 164 9.27 17.71 24.67
CA LEU A 164 8.13 17.08 24.01
C LEU A 164 7.32 18.08 23.19
N LEU A 165 7.09 19.29 23.70
CA LEU A 165 6.42 20.36 22.97
C LEU A 165 7.21 20.80 21.74
N ILE A 166 8.55 20.96 21.87
CA ILE A 166 9.45 21.28 20.75
C ILE A 166 9.36 20.18 19.67
N LEU A 167 9.44 18.90 20.06
CA LEU A 167 9.33 17.77 19.13
C LEU A 167 7.97 17.75 18.45
N LEU A 168 6.89 17.97 19.19
CA LEU A 168 5.53 18.00 18.66
C LEU A 168 5.33 19.10 17.62
N VAL A 169 5.81 20.34 17.90
CA VAL A 169 5.72 21.46 16.96
C VAL A 169 6.57 21.22 15.72
N ARG A 170 7.80 20.72 15.90
CA ARG A 170 8.73 20.46 14.79
C ARG A 170 8.23 19.39 13.84
N PHE A 171 7.64 18.30 14.36
CA PHE A 171 7.17 17.15 13.59
C PHE A 171 5.66 17.12 13.41
N ARG A 172 4.93 18.21 13.69
CA ARG A 172 3.46 18.30 13.61
C ARG A 172 2.86 17.84 12.28
N LYS A 173 3.58 17.99 11.17
CA LYS A 173 3.13 17.56 9.83
C LYS A 173 3.07 16.04 9.66
N ARG A 174 3.66 15.26 10.58
CA ARG A 174 3.64 13.79 10.56
C ARG A 174 2.44 13.19 11.30
N PHE A 175 1.66 14.03 11.97
CA PHE A 175 0.46 13.63 12.71
C PHE A 175 -0.77 14.35 12.18
N TYR A 176 -1.93 13.71 12.28
CA TYR A 176 -3.19 14.38 12.02
C TYR A 176 -3.39 15.54 13.01
N LYS A 177 -3.88 16.67 12.51
CA LYS A 177 -4.08 17.89 13.31
C LYS A 177 -4.87 17.63 14.60
N ARG A 178 -5.88 16.75 14.57
CA ARG A 178 -6.69 16.40 15.73
C ARG A 178 -5.89 15.67 16.82
N ILE A 179 -4.95 14.77 16.45
CA ILE A 179 -4.08 14.07 17.40
C ILE A 179 -3.16 15.08 18.09
N VAL A 180 -2.54 15.99 17.32
CA VAL A 180 -1.66 17.04 17.87
C VAL A 180 -2.44 17.91 18.85
N LEU A 181 -3.66 18.34 18.50
CA LEU A 181 -4.51 19.17 19.35
C LEU A 181 -4.89 18.47 20.64
N SER A 182 -5.23 17.17 20.58
CA SER A 182 -5.57 16.36 21.76
C SER A 182 -4.38 16.19 22.71
N ILE A 183 -3.18 15.92 22.19
CA ILE A 183 -1.97 15.79 23.01
C ILE A 183 -1.62 17.14 23.66
N VAL A 184 -1.63 18.23 22.90
CA VAL A 184 -1.36 19.58 23.43
C VAL A 184 -2.38 19.94 24.50
N GLY A 185 -3.67 19.67 24.25
CA GLY A 185 -4.75 19.94 25.21
C GLY A 185 -4.57 19.18 26.52
N THR A 186 -4.24 17.89 26.48
CA THR A 186 -4.03 17.06 27.68
C THR A 186 -2.76 17.45 28.45
N VAL A 187 -1.69 17.82 27.74
CA VAL A 187 -0.47 18.38 28.38
C VAL A 187 -0.78 19.72 29.05
N PHE A 188 -1.56 20.59 28.39
CA PHE A 188 -1.99 21.86 28.98
C PHE A 188 -2.82 21.67 30.25
N VAL A 189 -3.78 20.72 30.24
CA VAL A 189 -4.56 20.35 31.45
C VAL A 189 -3.62 19.84 32.56
N SER A 190 -2.63 19.02 32.21
CA SER A 190 -1.64 18.54 33.20
C SER A 190 -0.86 19.69 33.84
N ILE A 191 -0.40 20.66 33.04
CA ILE A 191 0.31 21.84 33.53
C ILE A 191 -0.62 22.68 34.43
N LEU A 192 -1.87 22.90 34.00
CA LEU A 192 -2.85 23.67 34.75
C LEU A 192 -3.10 23.07 36.15
N ILE A 193 -3.24 21.76 36.24
CA ILE A 193 -3.41 21.05 37.52
C ILE A 193 -2.20 21.22 38.42
N ILE A 194 -0.97 21.12 37.87
CA ILE A 194 0.24 21.34 38.63
C ILE A 194 0.32 22.78 39.17
N VAL A 195 -0.08 23.77 38.38
CA VAL A 195 -0.12 25.17 38.82
C VAL A 195 -1.19 25.36 39.90
N ILE A 196 -2.38 24.81 39.73
CA ILE A 196 -3.47 24.90 40.70
C ILE A 196 -3.06 24.27 42.04
N GLN A 197 -2.46 23.09 42.05
CA GLN A 197 -2.07 22.41 43.29
C GLN A 197 -1.02 23.23 44.13
N GLN A 198 -0.19 24.06 43.45
CA GLN A 198 0.76 24.91 44.14
C GLN A 198 0.08 26.03 45.00
N PHE A 199 -1.12 26.49 44.56
CA PHE A 199 -1.91 27.45 45.34
C PHE A 199 -2.53 26.85 46.62
N TYR A 200 -2.58 25.52 46.69
CA TYR A 200 -3.15 24.78 47.83
C TYR A 200 -2.07 24.05 48.65
N ASP A 201 -0.79 24.33 48.40
CA ASP A 201 0.38 23.67 49.06
C ASP A 201 0.25 22.13 49.06
N GLN A 202 -0.20 21.54 47.95
CA GLN A 202 -0.38 20.11 47.80
C GLN A 202 0.44 19.52 46.67
N SER A 203 0.93 18.29 46.85
CA SER A 203 1.62 17.53 45.81
C SER A 203 0.80 16.36 45.24
N SER A 204 -0.42 16.17 45.71
CA SER A 204 -1.21 14.97 45.56
C SER A 204 -1.56 14.63 44.11
N TYR A 205 -1.66 15.60 43.21
CA TYR A 205 -2.11 15.40 41.84
C TYR A 205 -0.97 15.20 40.82
N THR A 206 0.29 15.26 41.25
CA THR A 206 1.44 15.23 40.33
C THR A 206 1.48 13.95 39.50
N THR A 207 1.26 12.80 40.09
CA THR A 207 1.21 11.50 39.39
C THR A 207 0.01 11.39 38.46
N ALA A 208 -1.13 11.96 38.84
CA ALA A 208 -2.35 11.94 38.01
C ALA A 208 -2.15 12.67 36.68
N THR A 209 -1.24 13.66 36.61
CA THR A 209 -0.94 14.39 35.38
C THR A 209 -0.34 13.50 34.29
N LEU A 210 0.26 12.34 34.63
CA LEU A 210 0.78 11.38 33.68
C LEU A 210 -0.32 10.66 32.92
N LEU A 211 -1.53 10.51 33.51
CA LEU A 211 -2.62 9.76 32.88
C LEU A 211 -3.30 10.50 31.73
N PHE A 212 -3.34 11.84 31.75
CA PHE A 212 -4.10 12.59 30.73
C PHE A 212 -3.52 12.43 29.33
N PRO A 213 -2.20 12.60 29.08
CA PRO A 213 -1.61 12.30 27.80
C PRO A 213 -1.69 10.81 27.45
N LEU A 214 -1.56 9.89 28.41
CA LEU A 214 -1.70 8.44 28.18
C LEU A 214 -3.10 8.09 27.68
N PHE A 215 -4.15 8.66 28.26
CA PHE A 215 -5.52 8.48 27.80
C PHE A 215 -5.71 8.99 26.37
N SER A 216 -5.16 10.19 26.08
CA SER A 216 -5.18 10.74 24.71
C SER A 216 -4.50 9.80 23.70
N LEU A 217 -3.31 9.27 24.03
CA LEU A 217 -2.59 8.35 23.16
C LEU A 217 -3.34 7.03 22.98
N LEU A 218 -3.91 6.48 24.03
CA LEU A 218 -4.68 5.24 23.97
C LEU A 218 -5.92 5.40 23.08
N TYR A 219 -6.66 6.49 23.26
CA TYR A 219 -7.91 6.74 22.53
C TYR A 219 -7.67 7.17 21.07
N MET A 220 -6.74 8.11 20.82
CA MET A 220 -6.56 8.72 19.50
C MET A 220 -5.63 7.94 18.58
N VAL A 221 -4.65 7.22 19.14
CA VAL A 221 -3.62 6.53 18.34
C VAL A 221 -3.82 5.01 18.38
N HIS A 222 -4.26 4.47 19.52
CA HIS A 222 -4.42 3.04 19.73
C HIS A 222 -5.88 2.66 20.01
N SER A 223 -6.83 3.25 19.25
CA SER A 223 -8.25 2.93 19.37
C SER A 223 -8.54 1.46 19.05
N ASN A 224 -9.64 0.97 19.61
CA ASN A 224 -10.07 -0.41 19.44
C ASN A 224 -10.19 -0.79 17.94
N PRO A 225 -9.55 -1.88 17.49
CA PRO A 225 -9.60 -2.32 16.11
C PRO A 225 -10.91 -2.99 15.70
N TYR A 226 -11.85 -3.17 16.62
CA TYR A 226 -13.12 -3.82 16.33
C TYR A 226 -14.13 -2.88 15.68
N ASP A 227 -14.70 -3.32 14.57
CA ASP A 227 -15.93 -2.76 14.01
C ASP A 227 -17.15 -3.46 14.66
N LEU A 228 -17.87 -2.72 15.49
CA LEU A 228 -19.03 -3.24 16.21
C LEU A 228 -20.21 -3.57 15.28
N ALA A 229 -20.29 -2.94 14.12
CA ALA A 229 -21.36 -3.18 13.15
C ALA A 229 -21.19 -4.53 12.44
N THR A 230 -20.00 -4.84 12.00
CA THR A 230 -19.69 -6.08 11.27
C THR A 230 -19.19 -7.21 12.18
N GLY A 231 -18.73 -6.89 13.40
CA GLY A 231 -18.09 -7.85 14.31
C GLY A 231 -16.71 -8.30 13.85
N THR A 232 -16.07 -7.53 12.98
CA THR A 232 -14.76 -7.82 12.38
C THR A 232 -13.64 -7.03 13.06
N VAL A 233 -12.40 -7.39 12.74
CA VAL A 233 -11.19 -6.70 13.21
C VAL A 233 -10.47 -6.10 11.99
N ASN A 234 -9.70 -5.04 12.16
CA ASN A 234 -9.05 -4.34 11.04
C ASN A 234 -7.82 -5.07 10.48
N GLU A 235 -7.31 -4.58 9.36
CA GLU A 235 -6.13 -5.08 8.64
C GLU A 235 -4.87 -5.14 9.52
N LEU A 236 -4.62 -4.10 10.34
CA LEU A 236 -3.43 -4.08 11.21
C LEU A 236 -3.43 -5.22 12.22
N ALA A 237 -4.59 -5.56 12.75
CA ALA A 237 -4.71 -6.70 13.66
C ALA A 237 -4.58 -8.05 12.94
N PHE A 238 -4.94 -8.13 11.66
CA PHE A 238 -4.66 -9.30 10.81
C PHE A 238 -3.16 -9.54 10.67
N GLU A 239 -2.40 -8.51 10.28
CA GLU A 239 -0.94 -8.58 10.15
C GLU A 239 -0.28 -9.04 11.46
N GLU A 240 -0.76 -8.52 12.59
CA GLU A 240 -0.27 -8.95 13.90
C GLU A 240 -0.62 -10.41 14.20
N ARG A 241 -1.82 -10.86 13.85
CA ARG A 241 -2.26 -12.24 14.05
C ARG A 241 -1.38 -13.22 13.25
N VAL A 242 -1.05 -12.87 12.02
CA VAL A 242 -0.14 -13.65 11.16
C VAL A 242 1.26 -13.71 11.78
N SER A 243 1.84 -12.55 12.12
CA SER A 243 3.18 -12.47 12.73
C SER A 243 3.29 -13.26 14.03
N SER A 244 2.30 -13.13 14.93
CA SER A 244 2.29 -13.90 16.18
C SER A 244 2.07 -15.37 15.96
N GLY A 245 1.29 -15.77 14.97
CA GLY A 245 1.09 -17.16 14.56
C GLY A 245 2.41 -17.79 14.08
N TYR A 246 3.15 -17.07 13.24
CA TYR A 246 4.46 -17.51 12.77
C TYR A 246 5.47 -17.70 13.91
N GLN A 247 5.57 -16.72 14.82
CA GLN A 247 6.46 -16.80 15.99
C GLN A 247 6.13 -17.98 16.90
N ARG A 248 4.85 -18.35 17.03
CA ARG A 248 4.37 -19.47 17.85
C ARG A 248 4.35 -20.80 17.09
N LYS A 249 4.76 -20.82 15.82
CA LYS A 249 4.69 -22.00 14.94
C LYS A 249 3.27 -22.57 14.85
N GLU A 250 2.26 -21.71 14.77
CA GLU A 250 0.87 -22.12 14.59
C GLU A 250 0.61 -22.41 13.11
N ASN A 251 -0.11 -23.49 12.82
CA ASN A 251 -0.59 -23.78 11.48
C ASN A 251 -1.92 -23.06 11.30
N LEU A 252 -1.91 -22.01 10.51
CA LEU A 252 -3.09 -21.19 10.22
C LEU A 252 -3.63 -21.52 8.83
N TYR A 253 -4.95 -21.35 8.69
CA TYR A 253 -5.64 -21.43 7.42
C TYR A 253 -6.42 -20.14 7.23
N PHE A 254 -6.35 -19.61 6.02
CA PHE A 254 -6.94 -18.33 5.67
C PHE A 254 -8.06 -18.55 4.67
N MET A 255 -9.21 -18.00 4.96
CA MET A 255 -10.32 -17.91 4.04
C MET A 255 -10.59 -16.46 3.72
N SER A 256 -10.26 -16.05 2.51
CA SER A 256 -10.55 -14.70 2.01
C SER A 256 -11.88 -14.69 1.27
N LEU A 257 -12.71 -13.72 1.57
CA LEU A 257 -13.98 -13.43 0.91
C LEU A 257 -13.92 -12.01 0.35
N TYR A 258 -14.04 -11.87 -0.96
CA TYR A 258 -14.20 -10.59 -1.65
C TYR A 258 -15.62 -10.50 -2.24
N LEU A 259 -16.31 -9.41 -1.94
CA LEU A 259 -17.67 -9.12 -2.38
C LEU A 259 -17.70 -7.87 -3.24
N ARG A 260 -18.04 -8.04 -4.51
CA ARG A 260 -18.22 -6.90 -5.42
C ARG A 260 -19.50 -6.13 -5.05
N ASP A 261 -19.49 -4.81 -5.25
CA ASP A 261 -20.62 -3.91 -4.93
C ASP A 261 -21.12 -3.97 -3.47
N TYR A 262 -20.25 -4.43 -2.56
CA TYR A 262 -20.57 -4.56 -1.13
C TYR A 262 -21.12 -3.27 -0.53
N ASP A 263 -20.48 -2.13 -0.80
CA ASP A 263 -20.88 -0.83 -0.24
C ASP A 263 -22.30 -0.43 -0.66
N GLY A 264 -22.63 -0.62 -1.93
CA GLY A 264 -23.98 -0.35 -2.44
C GLY A 264 -25.04 -1.25 -1.82
N LYS A 265 -24.73 -2.54 -1.68
CA LYS A 265 -25.62 -3.53 -1.04
C LYS A 265 -25.70 -3.31 0.45
N MET A 266 -24.58 -2.97 1.12
CA MET A 266 -24.56 -2.68 2.55
C MET A 266 -25.40 -1.46 2.91
N ARG A 267 -25.43 -0.43 2.06
CA ARG A 267 -26.33 0.73 2.24
C ARG A 267 -27.80 0.35 2.15
N LYS A 268 -28.15 -0.60 1.26
CA LYS A 268 -29.52 -1.04 1.05
C LYS A 268 -30.00 -2.05 2.10
N TYR A 269 -29.11 -2.93 2.58
CA TYR A 269 -29.43 -4.04 3.49
C TYR A 269 -28.44 -4.11 4.68
N PRO A 270 -28.23 -3.03 5.47
CA PRO A 270 -27.12 -2.97 6.43
C PRO A 270 -27.25 -3.99 7.57
N ALA A 271 -28.43 -4.16 8.13
CA ALA A 271 -28.67 -5.07 9.26
C ALA A 271 -28.47 -6.53 8.84
N GLN A 272 -29.06 -6.92 7.71
CA GLN A 272 -29.07 -8.31 7.23
C GLN A 272 -27.67 -8.78 6.82
N ILE A 273 -26.91 -7.94 6.12
CA ILE A 273 -25.55 -8.28 5.71
C ILE A 273 -24.61 -8.33 6.91
N SER A 274 -24.72 -7.36 7.83
CA SER A 274 -23.91 -7.35 9.07
C SER A 274 -24.23 -8.54 9.97
N GLU A 275 -25.49 -8.94 10.07
CA GLU A 275 -25.90 -10.12 10.84
C GLU A 275 -25.35 -11.40 10.22
N ALA A 276 -25.47 -11.56 8.90
CA ALA A 276 -24.93 -12.71 8.18
C ALA A 276 -23.40 -12.83 8.38
N ILE A 277 -22.66 -11.74 8.29
CA ILE A 277 -21.21 -11.73 8.49
C ILE A 277 -20.86 -12.14 9.93
N ARG A 278 -21.58 -11.66 10.95
CA ARG A 278 -21.34 -12.05 12.34
C ARG A 278 -21.65 -13.52 12.60
N ASP A 279 -22.73 -14.03 12.04
CA ASP A 279 -23.14 -15.42 12.22
C ASP A 279 -22.12 -16.39 11.63
N PHE A 280 -21.54 -16.04 10.48
CA PHE A 280 -20.50 -16.87 9.83
C PHE A 280 -19.23 -17.04 10.69
N THR A 281 -18.81 -16.01 11.42
CA THR A 281 -17.62 -16.09 12.27
C THR A 281 -17.78 -17.04 13.45
N ALA A 282 -18.98 -17.15 14.00
CA ALA A 282 -19.23 -17.91 15.23
C ALA A 282 -19.67 -19.36 14.98
N LYS A 283 -20.28 -19.64 13.80
CA LYS A 283 -21.03 -20.89 13.58
C LYS A 283 -20.15 -22.06 13.15
N PHE A 284 -19.13 -21.82 12.33
CA PHE A 284 -18.41 -22.90 11.66
C PHE A 284 -17.04 -23.21 12.25
N PHE A 285 -16.40 -22.24 12.92
CA PHE A 285 -15.04 -22.41 13.40
C PHE A 285 -14.88 -21.91 14.83
N LYS A 286 -14.25 -22.74 15.67
CA LYS A 286 -13.94 -22.38 17.04
C LYS A 286 -12.76 -21.40 17.07
N ASP A 287 -12.95 -20.27 17.76
CA ASP A 287 -11.94 -19.22 17.93
C ASP A 287 -11.38 -18.64 16.62
N ALA A 288 -12.12 -18.77 15.52
CA ALA A 288 -11.77 -18.08 14.28
C ALA A 288 -12.05 -16.59 14.39
N THR A 289 -11.18 -15.79 13.78
CA THR A 289 -11.32 -14.33 13.77
C THR A 289 -11.49 -13.85 12.34
N LEU A 290 -12.50 -13.00 12.12
CA LEU A 290 -12.76 -12.35 10.84
C LEU A 290 -12.16 -10.95 10.84
N PHE A 291 -11.35 -10.68 9.83
CA PHE A 291 -10.69 -9.39 9.63
C PHE A 291 -11.24 -8.71 8.39
N THR A 292 -11.52 -7.41 8.47
CA THR A 292 -11.81 -6.58 7.30
C THR A 292 -10.52 -5.94 6.82
N ILE A 293 -10.16 -6.23 5.57
CA ILE A 293 -8.97 -5.69 4.91
C ILE A 293 -9.32 -4.38 4.19
N THR A 294 -10.37 -4.43 3.38
CA THR A 294 -11.00 -3.25 2.76
C THR A 294 -12.49 -3.46 2.75
N SER A 295 -13.25 -2.45 2.32
CA SER A 295 -14.69 -2.61 2.14
C SER A 295 -14.98 -3.75 1.17
N GLY A 296 -15.79 -4.71 1.59
CA GLY A 296 -16.11 -5.92 0.82
C GLY A 296 -15.01 -6.99 0.78
N HIS A 297 -13.83 -6.75 1.36
CA HIS A 297 -12.76 -7.75 1.43
C HIS A 297 -12.48 -8.15 2.88
N MET A 298 -12.77 -9.38 3.20
CA MET A 298 -12.62 -9.95 4.54
C MET A 298 -11.78 -11.21 4.50
N ILE A 299 -10.96 -11.43 5.55
CA ILE A 299 -10.15 -12.65 5.71
C ILE A 299 -10.45 -13.27 7.06
N MET A 300 -10.86 -14.53 7.06
CA MET A 300 -11.01 -15.32 8.26
C MET A 300 -9.73 -16.11 8.52
N VAL A 301 -9.21 -16.03 9.74
CA VAL A 301 -8.04 -16.77 10.20
C VAL A 301 -8.48 -17.92 11.10
N ILE A 302 -8.12 -19.13 10.73
CA ILE A 302 -8.53 -20.38 11.35
C ILE A 302 -7.28 -21.09 11.89
N ASP A 303 -7.27 -21.45 13.16
CA ASP A 303 -6.24 -22.32 13.74
C ASP A 303 -6.60 -23.79 13.48
N ILE A 304 -5.78 -24.48 12.68
CA ILE A 304 -6.02 -25.88 12.25
C ILE A 304 -6.06 -26.82 13.46
N LYS A 305 -5.24 -26.59 14.49
CA LYS A 305 -5.24 -27.44 15.69
C LYS A 305 -6.57 -27.41 16.44
N LYS A 306 -7.22 -26.25 16.43
CA LYS A 306 -8.53 -26.09 17.07
C LYS A 306 -9.69 -26.53 16.19
N ASN A 307 -9.47 -26.59 14.88
CA ASN A 307 -10.46 -26.90 13.86
C ASN A 307 -9.96 -28.00 12.90
N PRO A 308 -9.81 -29.25 13.37
CA PRO A 308 -9.23 -30.32 12.54
C PRO A 308 -10.05 -30.61 11.27
N ASN A 309 -11.36 -30.34 11.29
CA ASN A 309 -12.27 -30.52 10.15
C ASN A 309 -12.48 -29.22 9.36
N TYR A 310 -11.46 -28.34 9.26
CA TYR A 310 -11.56 -27.01 8.65
C TYR A 310 -12.01 -27.05 7.17
N VAL A 311 -11.65 -28.08 6.40
CA VAL A 311 -12.06 -28.24 5.01
C VAL A 311 -13.57 -28.45 4.89
N ASP A 312 -14.15 -29.33 5.71
CA ASP A 312 -15.62 -29.55 5.72
C ASP A 312 -16.36 -28.34 6.30
N GLY A 313 -15.79 -27.68 7.28
CA GLY A 313 -16.29 -26.43 7.82
C GLY A 313 -16.37 -25.36 6.74
N GLY A 314 -15.33 -25.21 5.93
CA GLY A 314 -15.27 -24.30 4.78
C GLY A 314 -16.32 -24.62 3.73
N ARG A 315 -16.52 -25.89 3.39
CA ARG A 315 -17.55 -26.31 2.43
C ARG A 315 -18.97 -25.93 2.90
N ARG A 316 -19.32 -26.28 4.15
CA ARG A 316 -20.63 -25.93 4.73
C ARG A 316 -20.85 -24.43 4.82
N MET A 317 -19.79 -23.69 5.13
CA MET A 317 -19.85 -22.24 5.14
C MET A 317 -20.13 -21.68 3.76
N LEU A 318 -19.51 -22.21 2.69
CA LEU A 318 -19.80 -21.84 1.31
C LEU A 318 -21.26 -22.10 0.90
N GLU A 319 -21.83 -23.22 1.30
CA GLU A 319 -23.23 -23.55 1.04
C GLU A 319 -24.19 -22.55 1.72
N GLU A 320 -23.85 -22.04 2.88
CA GLU A 320 -24.65 -20.98 3.53
C GLU A 320 -24.39 -19.61 2.94
N PHE A 321 -23.15 -19.30 2.55
CA PHE A 321 -22.83 -18.07 1.84
C PHE A 321 -23.56 -17.97 0.51
N SER A 322 -23.68 -19.08 -0.24
CA SER A 322 -24.38 -19.09 -1.53
C SER A 322 -25.82 -18.58 -1.40
N LYS A 323 -26.51 -18.97 -0.33
CA LYS A 323 -27.88 -18.48 -0.03
C LYS A 323 -27.92 -16.96 0.18
N VAL A 324 -26.91 -16.38 0.81
CA VAL A 324 -26.81 -14.93 1.03
C VAL A 324 -26.53 -14.22 -0.29
N TYR A 325 -25.64 -14.76 -1.13
CA TYR A 325 -25.33 -14.18 -2.44
C TYR A 325 -26.54 -14.18 -3.36
N GLU A 326 -27.29 -15.30 -3.40
CA GLU A 326 -28.52 -15.41 -4.19
C GLU A 326 -29.58 -14.39 -3.76
N ILE A 327 -29.77 -14.21 -2.45
CA ILE A 327 -30.74 -13.25 -1.91
C ILE A 327 -30.38 -11.81 -2.25
N TYR A 328 -29.10 -11.44 -2.06
CA TYR A 328 -28.65 -10.06 -2.24
C TYR A 328 -27.98 -9.81 -3.59
N LYS A 329 -27.88 -10.82 -4.46
CA LYS A 329 -27.21 -10.76 -5.78
C LYS A 329 -25.79 -10.15 -5.64
N LEU A 330 -25.01 -10.72 -4.73
CA LEU A 330 -23.62 -10.34 -4.49
C LEU A 330 -22.71 -11.19 -5.36
N ASP A 331 -21.92 -10.58 -6.22
CA ASP A 331 -20.80 -11.26 -6.87
C ASP A 331 -19.67 -11.44 -5.88
N TYR A 332 -19.03 -12.60 -5.90
CA TYR A 332 -18.02 -12.97 -4.92
C TYR A 332 -16.80 -13.63 -5.56
N LYS A 333 -15.68 -13.55 -4.83
CA LYS A 333 -14.47 -14.36 -5.06
C LYS A 333 -13.99 -14.89 -3.72
N ILE A 334 -13.66 -16.16 -3.66
CA ILE A 334 -13.20 -16.79 -2.42
C ILE A 334 -11.86 -17.48 -2.66
N VAL A 335 -10.90 -17.18 -1.80
CA VAL A 335 -9.58 -17.80 -1.79
C VAL A 335 -9.35 -18.50 -0.47
N TYR A 336 -8.98 -19.77 -0.52
CA TYR A 336 -8.50 -20.54 0.60
C TYR A 336 -7.00 -20.77 0.47
N THR A 337 -6.22 -20.48 1.51
CA THR A 337 -4.77 -20.74 1.53
C THR A 337 -4.29 -21.13 2.93
N GLY A 338 -3.33 -22.04 2.99
CA GLY A 338 -2.68 -22.44 4.24
C GLY A 338 -1.55 -21.48 4.64
N SER A 339 -1.01 -21.69 5.84
CA SER A 339 0.19 -20.98 6.28
C SER A 339 1.41 -21.45 5.50
N ASN A 340 2.18 -20.51 4.96
CA ASN A 340 3.43 -20.73 4.25
C ASN A 340 4.56 -19.96 4.95
N GLU A 341 5.76 -20.51 4.99
CA GLU A 341 6.89 -19.93 5.71
C GLU A 341 7.32 -18.59 5.12
N THR A 342 7.45 -18.49 3.80
CA THR A 342 7.84 -17.25 3.09
C THR A 342 6.84 -16.14 3.32
N LEU A 343 5.55 -16.39 3.05
CA LEU A 343 4.48 -15.40 3.24
C LEU A 343 4.33 -14.98 4.71
N SER A 344 4.51 -15.91 5.65
CA SER A 344 4.43 -15.62 7.09
C SER A 344 5.59 -14.75 7.57
N LYS A 345 6.81 -15.01 7.07
CA LYS A 345 8.01 -14.25 7.42
C LYS A 345 7.95 -12.82 6.89
N GLU A 346 7.47 -12.63 5.68
CA GLU A 346 7.30 -11.33 5.04
C GLU A 346 6.01 -10.62 5.47
N ASN A 347 5.08 -11.33 6.12
CA ASN A 347 3.74 -10.86 6.48
C ASN A 347 2.92 -10.40 5.26
N ASP A 348 3.01 -11.12 4.15
CA ASP A 348 2.53 -10.69 2.82
C ASP A 348 1.32 -11.50 2.31
N TYR A 349 0.47 -12.01 3.20
CA TYR A 349 -0.74 -12.74 2.80
C TYR A 349 -1.76 -11.87 2.08
N ILE A 350 -1.89 -10.60 2.46
CA ILE A 350 -2.82 -9.67 1.81
C ILE A 350 -2.43 -9.45 0.35
N GLY A 351 -1.14 -9.23 0.09
CA GLY A 351 -0.60 -9.08 -1.26
C GLY A 351 -0.83 -10.35 -2.11
N PHE A 352 -0.51 -11.52 -1.55
CA PHE A 352 -0.72 -12.80 -2.21
C PHE A 352 -2.20 -13.07 -2.53
N ILE A 353 -3.08 -12.85 -1.57
CA ILE A 353 -4.51 -13.03 -1.78
C ILE A 353 -5.05 -12.07 -2.84
N ARG A 354 -4.64 -10.79 -2.82
CA ARG A 354 -5.02 -9.83 -3.86
C ARG A 354 -4.57 -10.27 -5.25
N TYR A 355 -3.34 -10.79 -5.35
CA TYR A 355 -2.83 -11.33 -6.60
C TYR A 355 -3.71 -12.46 -7.14
N LEU A 356 -4.14 -13.40 -6.28
CA LEU A 356 -5.05 -14.46 -6.65
C LEU A 356 -6.43 -13.92 -7.05
N LEU A 357 -7.00 -13.01 -6.24
CA LEU A 357 -8.30 -12.39 -6.53
C LEU A 357 -8.34 -11.67 -7.89
N ASN A 358 -7.24 -11.04 -8.29
CA ASN A 358 -7.14 -10.34 -9.58
C ASN A 358 -7.14 -11.31 -10.78
N LYS A 359 -6.64 -12.54 -10.61
CA LYS A 359 -6.63 -13.58 -11.64
C LYS A 359 -7.95 -14.36 -11.76
N MET A 360 -8.82 -14.28 -10.75
CA MET A 360 -10.03 -15.08 -10.67
C MET A 360 -11.20 -14.45 -11.45
N PRO A 361 -12.01 -15.24 -12.16
CA PRO A 361 -13.35 -14.81 -12.59
C PRO A 361 -14.28 -14.54 -11.39
N GLU A 362 -15.35 -13.78 -11.63
CA GLU A 362 -16.39 -13.58 -10.61
C GLU A 362 -17.10 -14.92 -10.28
N ASN A 363 -17.66 -14.99 -9.08
CA ASN A 363 -18.41 -16.13 -8.55
C ASN A 363 -17.62 -17.46 -8.56
N THR A 364 -16.31 -17.36 -8.33
CA THR A 364 -15.41 -18.52 -8.28
C THR A 364 -14.75 -18.69 -6.91
N VAL A 365 -14.27 -19.91 -6.66
CA VAL A 365 -13.53 -20.31 -5.46
C VAL A 365 -12.22 -20.92 -5.89
N ILE A 366 -11.12 -20.43 -5.34
CA ILE A 366 -9.80 -21.07 -5.47
C ILE A 366 -9.38 -21.63 -4.11
N ILE A 367 -8.94 -22.86 -4.12
CA ILE A 367 -8.30 -23.51 -2.98
C ILE A 367 -6.83 -23.69 -3.36
N THR A 368 -5.95 -22.90 -2.76
CA THR A 368 -4.52 -23.13 -2.91
C THR A 368 -4.10 -24.12 -1.84
N ASN A 369 -3.86 -25.33 -2.25
CA ASN A 369 -3.18 -26.32 -1.41
C ASN A 369 -1.69 -26.06 -1.57
N GLU A 370 -1.05 -25.35 -0.63
CA GLU A 370 0.42 -25.26 -0.43
C GLU A 370 1.30 -25.35 -1.70
N ASP A 371 0.72 -25.09 -2.90
CA ASP A 371 1.38 -25.28 -4.18
C ASP A 371 2.48 -24.24 -4.31
N GLU A 372 3.72 -24.70 -4.18
CA GLU A 372 4.94 -23.91 -4.42
C GLU A 372 4.90 -23.11 -5.73
N LYS A 373 4.14 -23.56 -6.72
CA LYS A 373 4.01 -22.89 -8.00
C LYS A 373 3.35 -21.52 -7.87
N GLU A 374 2.20 -21.40 -7.21
CA GLU A 374 1.48 -20.13 -7.08
C GLU A 374 2.25 -19.10 -6.27
N ILE A 375 3.02 -19.57 -5.27
CA ILE A 375 3.90 -18.69 -4.49
C ILE A 375 5.08 -18.22 -5.34
N LYS A 376 5.68 -19.11 -6.15
CA LYS A 376 6.75 -18.72 -7.11
C LYS A 376 6.24 -17.74 -8.16
N ASP A 377 5.04 -17.96 -8.69
CA ASP A 377 4.40 -17.04 -9.64
C ASP A 377 4.13 -15.67 -8.98
N TYR A 378 3.74 -15.66 -7.72
CA TYR A 378 3.56 -14.42 -6.95
C TYR A 378 4.88 -13.71 -6.65
N GLU A 379 5.94 -14.44 -6.32
CA GLU A 379 7.29 -13.85 -6.14
C GLU A 379 7.79 -13.24 -7.45
N GLN A 380 7.57 -13.90 -8.58
CA GLN A 380 7.88 -13.34 -9.90
C GLN A 380 7.04 -12.09 -10.20
N TYR A 381 5.77 -12.11 -9.88
CA TYR A 381 4.88 -10.94 -9.99
C TYR A 381 5.42 -9.75 -9.18
N LYS A 382 5.78 -9.94 -7.91
CA LYS A 382 6.39 -8.88 -7.06
C LYS A 382 7.71 -8.37 -7.65
N TYR A 383 8.51 -9.28 -8.15
CA TYR A 383 9.80 -8.95 -8.77
C TYR A 383 9.59 -8.05 -9.99
N ILE A 384 8.67 -8.42 -10.90
CA ILE A 384 8.34 -7.60 -12.08
C ILE A 384 7.83 -6.21 -11.65
N LEU A 385 6.90 -6.13 -10.71
CA LEU A 385 6.39 -4.85 -10.19
C LEU A 385 7.53 -3.94 -9.68
N LYS A 386 8.45 -4.50 -8.89
CA LYS A 386 9.60 -3.74 -8.37
C LYS A 386 10.49 -3.22 -9.49
N GLN A 387 10.71 -4.02 -10.56
CA GLN A 387 11.50 -3.58 -11.72
C GLN A 387 10.78 -2.47 -12.49
N LEU A 388 9.47 -2.57 -12.67
CA LEU A 388 8.66 -1.53 -13.30
C LEU A 388 8.69 -0.21 -12.53
N GLU A 389 8.59 -0.26 -11.20
CA GLU A 389 8.74 0.92 -10.34
C GLU A 389 10.13 1.55 -10.45
N ASP A 390 11.19 0.73 -10.51
CA ASP A 390 12.57 1.23 -10.67
C ASP A 390 12.77 1.89 -12.04
N ILE A 391 12.26 1.30 -13.12
CA ILE A 391 12.27 1.90 -14.48
C ILE A 391 11.55 3.25 -14.45
N ASN A 392 10.36 3.30 -13.87
CA ASN A 392 9.57 4.53 -13.79
C ASN A 392 10.27 5.62 -12.95
N ASN A 393 10.92 5.25 -11.86
CA ASN A 393 11.62 6.19 -10.96
C ASN A 393 12.93 6.72 -11.55
N LYS A 394 13.66 5.90 -12.34
CA LYS A 394 14.87 6.32 -13.03
C LYS A 394 14.57 7.25 -14.20
N ALA A 395 13.44 7.06 -14.86
CA ALA A 395 13.00 7.83 -16.01
C ALA A 395 14.06 7.95 -17.13
N ASP A 396 14.84 6.89 -17.31
CA ASP A 396 15.88 6.78 -18.34
C ASP A 396 15.26 6.23 -19.64
N LEU A 397 15.35 6.99 -20.73
CA LEU A 397 14.82 6.59 -22.05
C LEU A 397 15.63 5.46 -22.70
N ASP A 398 16.87 5.27 -22.27
CA ASP A 398 17.78 4.24 -22.77
C ASP A 398 17.84 2.99 -21.87
N ASP A 399 16.94 2.85 -20.88
CA ASP A 399 16.94 1.72 -19.92
C ASP A 399 17.07 0.37 -20.67
N GLU A 400 18.18 -0.33 -20.44
CA GLU A 400 18.55 -1.56 -21.15
C GLU A 400 17.57 -2.73 -20.93
N ARG A 401 16.74 -2.66 -19.88
CA ARG A 401 15.73 -3.70 -19.60
C ARG A 401 14.56 -3.65 -20.57
N VAL A 402 14.27 -2.50 -21.18
CA VAL A 402 13.19 -2.34 -22.14
C VAL A 402 13.72 -2.53 -23.55
N LEU A 403 13.32 -3.61 -24.19
CA LEU A 403 13.77 -3.99 -25.54
C LEU A 403 12.68 -3.73 -26.57
N VAL A 404 13.07 -3.32 -27.76
CA VAL A 404 12.19 -3.17 -28.91
C VAL A 404 12.35 -4.38 -29.82
N TYR A 405 11.29 -5.14 -29.95
CA TYR A 405 11.12 -6.12 -31.00
C TYR A 405 10.22 -5.54 -32.08
N CYS A 406 10.33 -6.02 -33.29
CA CYS A 406 9.45 -5.61 -34.37
C CYS A 406 8.92 -6.81 -35.14
N GLN A 407 7.70 -6.69 -35.62
CA GLN A 407 7.13 -7.65 -36.57
C GLN A 407 6.91 -6.97 -37.90
N PRO A 408 7.60 -7.44 -38.98
CA PRO A 408 7.42 -6.91 -40.33
C PRO A 408 5.99 -7.12 -40.84
N VAL A 409 5.49 -6.13 -41.58
CA VAL A 409 4.15 -6.11 -42.16
C VAL A 409 4.26 -6.10 -43.68
N LEU A 410 3.66 -7.09 -44.33
CA LEU A 410 3.65 -7.20 -45.79
C LEU A 410 2.66 -6.23 -46.43
N ASN A 411 3.11 -5.35 -47.26
CA ASN A 411 2.30 -4.50 -48.13
C ASN A 411 1.92 -5.30 -49.40
N ILE A 412 0.66 -5.72 -49.51
CA ILE A 412 0.18 -6.58 -50.61
C ILE A 412 0.36 -5.91 -51.95
N LYS A 413 0.01 -4.62 -52.08
CA LYS A 413 0.05 -3.87 -53.32
C LYS A 413 1.46 -3.78 -53.91
N LYS A 414 2.46 -3.64 -53.02
CA LYS A 414 3.87 -3.50 -53.42
C LYS A 414 4.62 -4.83 -53.38
N ASN A 415 4.06 -5.85 -52.77
CA ASN A 415 4.70 -7.11 -52.42
C ASN A 415 6.08 -6.91 -51.74
N LYS A 416 6.11 -5.99 -50.74
CA LYS A 416 7.33 -5.59 -50.03
C LYS A 416 7.01 -5.30 -48.55
N TYR A 417 8.03 -5.43 -47.71
CA TYR A 417 8.01 -4.98 -46.34
C TYR A 417 8.51 -3.54 -46.26
N ASP A 418 7.64 -2.60 -45.97
CA ASP A 418 7.97 -1.18 -45.79
C ASP A 418 7.42 -0.63 -44.48
N THR A 419 6.77 -1.48 -43.69
CA THR A 419 6.12 -1.15 -42.43
C THR A 419 6.38 -2.28 -41.42
N ALA A 420 6.42 -1.95 -40.13
CA ALA A 420 6.55 -2.91 -39.03
C ALA A 420 5.79 -2.43 -37.81
N GLU A 421 5.47 -3.34 -36.92
CA GLU A 421 4.92 -3.05 -35.59
C GLU A 421 6.01 -3.21 -34.52
N ALA A 422 6.21 -2.19 -33.67
CA ALA A 422 7.11 -2.23 -32.54
C ALA A 422 6.41 -2.89 -31.33
N LEU A 423 7.04 -3.93 -30.84
CA LEU A 423 6.52 -4.78 -29.75
C LEU A 423 7.49 -4.74 -28.57
N MET A 424 7.00 -4.25 -27.45
CA MET A 424 7.78 -4.16 -26.22
C MET A 424 8.13 -5.53 -25.64
N ARG A 425 9.35 -5.68 -25.14
CA ARG A 425 9.81 -6.83 -24.35
C ARG A 425 10.57 -6.31 -23.14
N LEU A 426 10.51 -7.03 -22.02
CA LEU A 426 11.39 -6.75 -20.89
C LEU A 426 12.47 -7.84 -20.79
N SER A 427 13.72 -7.44 -20.55
CA SER A 427 14.81 -8.34 -20.17
C SER A 427 15.17 -8.11 -18.71
N LEU A 428 14.84 -9.07 -17.85
CA LEU A 428 15.11 -9.00 -16.42
C LEU A 428 16.08 -10.13 -16.05
N ASP A 429 17.27 -9.80 -15.54
CA ASP A 429 18.35 -10.76 -15.24
C ASP A 429 18.66 -11.73 -16.39
N GLY A 430 18.65 -11.21 -17.63
CA GLY A 430 18.89 -11.98 -18.85
C GLY A 430 17.73 -12.89 -19.27
N LYS A 431 16.59 -12.81 -18.60
CA LYS A 431 15.37 -13.54 -18.97
C LYS A 431 14.37 -12.62 -19.65
N MET A 432 13.80 -13.09 -20.75
CA MET A 432 12.74 -12.38 -21.45
C MET A 432 11.42 -12.49 -20.70
N VAL A 433 10.78 -11.37 -20.43
CA VAL A 433 9.42 -11.26 -19.90
C VAL A 433 8.51 -10.75 -21.02
N PHE A 434 7.43 -11.46 -21.28
CA PHE A 434 6.52 -11.17 -22.38
C PHE A 434 5.44 -10.16 -21.98
N PRO A 435 4.83 -9.44 -22.97
CA PRO A 435 3.86 -8.38 -22.72
C PRO A 435 2.68 -8.76 -21.83
N ASP A 436 2.12 -9.93 -22.01
CA ASP A 436 1.01 -10.49 -21.23
C ASP A 436 1.32 -10.58 -19.71
N GLN A 437 2.59 -10.69 -19.35
CA GLN A 437 3.04 -10.79 -17.95
C GLN A 437 3.29 -9.43 -17.30
N PHE A 438 3.65 -8.37 -18.04
CA PHE A 438 4.04 -7.10 -17.43
C PHE A 438 3.18 -5.89 -17.83
N ILE A 439 2.57 -5.87 -19.02
CA ILE A 439 1.73 -4.73 -19.44
C ILE A 439 0.57 -4.49 -18.48
N PRO A 440 -0.23 -5.50 -18.06
CA PRO A 440 -1.29 -5.28 -17.09
C PRO A 440 -0.78 -4.74 -15.73
N LEU A 441 0.44 -5.14 -15.34
CA LEU A 441 1.07 -4.66 -14.11
C LEU A 441 1.54 -3.22 -14.25
N ALA A 442 2.12 -2.87 -15.40
CA ALA A 442 2.56 -1.52 -15.70
C ALA A 442 1.40 -0.54 -15.79
N GLU A 443 0.26 -0.96 -16.33
CA GLU A 443 -0.98 -0.19 -16.33
C GLU A 443 -1.52 -0.01 -14.91
N MET A 444 -1.57 -1.07 -14.11
CA MET A 444 -2.07 -1.02 -12.73
C MET A 444 -1.27 -0.06 -11.84
N ASN A 445 0.05 0.00 -11.99
CA ASN A 445 0.92 0.88 -11.18
C ASN A 445 1.30 2.20 -11.87
N GLY A 446 0.81 2.46 -13.09
CA GLY A 446 1.08 3.68 -13.85
C GLY A 446 2.46 3.76 -14.52
N SER A 447 3.27 2.69 -14.46
CA SER A 447 4.58 2.64 -15.12
C SER A 447 4.49 2.53 -16.65
N ILE A 448 3.32 2.19 -17.18
CA ILE A 448 3.10 2.05 -18.63
C ILE A 448 3.47 3.33 -19.38
N ILE A 449 3.19 4.51 -18.82
CA ILE A 449 3.51 5.80 -19.43
C ILE A 449 5.02 5.96 -19.66
N MET A 450 5.85 5.47 -18.73
CA MET A 450 7.29 5.53 -18.90
C MET A 450 7.77 4.51 -19.91
N LEU A 451 7.23 3.29 -19.87
CA LEU A 451 7.55 2.25 -20.85
C LEU A 451 7.21 2.68 -22.29
N SER A 452 6.04 3.31 -22.49
CA SER A 452 5.63 3.84 -23.80
C SER A 452 6.60 4.92 -24.33
N LYS A 453 7.14 5.77 -23.45
CA LYS A 453 8.17 6.75 -23.84
C LYS A 453 9.48 6.07 -24.26
N ILE A 454 9.93 5.06 -23.51
CA ILE A 454 11.15 4.31 -23.82
C ILE A 454 11.01 3.59 -25.16
N ILE A 455 9.89 2.88 -25.37
CA ILE A 455 9.68 2.14 -26.61
C ILE A 455 9.61 3.08 -27.83
N LEU A 456 8.92 4.22 -27.71
CA LEU A 456 8.88 5.22 -28.77
C LEU A 456 10.27 5.79 -29.06
N HIS A 457 11.02 6.18 -28.02
CA HIS A 457 12.37 6.73 -28.18
C HIS A 457 13.30 5.75 -28.89
N LYS A 458 13.38 4.51 -28.43
CA LYS A 458 14.22 3.47 -29.01
C LYS A 458 13.77 3.11 -30.42
N THR A 459 12.47 3.10 -30.71
CA THR A 459 11.94 2.90 -32.06
C THR A 459 12.38 4.01 -32.99
N CYS A 460 12.29 5.28 -32.56
CA CYS A 460 12.72 6.42 -33.35
C CYS A 460 14.23 6.37 -33.66
N LEU A 461 15.08 6.01 -32.69
CA LEU A 461 16.51 5.85 -32.89
C LEU A 461 16.83 4.73 -33.89
N ALA A 462 16.11 3.60 -33.81
CA ALA A 462 16.29 2.50 -34.74
C ALA A 462 15.86 2.86 -36.18
N VAL A 463 14.74 3.56 -36.35
CA VAL A 463 14.27 4.08 -37.64
C VAL A 463 15.29 5.05 -38.21
N LYS A 464 15.85 5.96 -37.40
CA LYS A 464 16.93 6.86 -37.84
C LYS A 464 18.14 6.08 -38.38
N LYS A 465 18.59 5.09 -37.63
CA LYS A 465 19.71 4.25 -38.03
C LYS A 465 19.46 3.51 -39.36
N LEU A 466 18.24 2.93 -39.51
CA LEU A 466 17.86 2.29 -40.78
C LEU A 466 17.87 3.27 -41.95
N ASN A 467 17.36 4.50 -41.76
CA ASN A 467 17.43 5.54 -42.81
C ASN A 467 18.87 5.93 -43.16
N GLU A 468 19.73 6.08 -42.13
CA GLU A 468 21.18 6.38 -42.34
C GLU A 468 21.92 5.26 -43.09
N ASP A 469 21.52 3.99 -42.85
CA ASP A 469 22.03 2.81 -43.54
C ASP A 469 21.42 2.61 -44.96
N GLY A 470 20.52 3.53 -45.37
CA GLY A 470 19.91 3.57 -46.70
C GLY A 470 18.71 2.65 -46.90
N TYR A 471 18.11 2.14 -45.81
CA TYR A 471 16.87 1.35 -45.89
C TYR A 471 15.64 2.25 -45.98
N PHE A 472 14.68 1.88 -46.80
CA PHE A 472 13.41 2.58 -46.89
C PHE A 472 12.43 2.14 -45.77
N VAL A 473 12.25 2.97 -44.79
CA VAL A 473 11.27 2.77 -43.70
C VAL A 473 10.07 3.68 -43.96
N LYS A 474 8.96 3.10 -44.43
CA LYS A 474 7.73 3.86 -44.61
C LYS A 474 7.12 4.22 -43.23
N ARG A 475 7.05 3.23 -42.31
CA ARG A 475 6.48 3.45 -41.00
C ARG A 475 6.75 2.31 -40.01
N VAL A 476 6.92 2.66 -38.73
CA VAL A 476 6.88 1.73 -37.62
C VAL A 476 5.79 2.19 -36.66
N SER A 477 4.87 1.30 -36.32
CA SER A 477 3.83 1.60 -35.34
C SER A 477 4.25 1.23 -33.93
N VAL A 478 3.72 2.00 -32.96
CA VAL A 478 3.99 1.84 -31.52
C VAL A 478 2.67 1.84 -30.77
N ASN A 479 2.48 0.85 -29.90
CA ASN A 479 1.30 0.68 -29.07
C ASN A 479 1.29 1.67 -27.90
N PHE A 480 0.15 2.31 -27.65
CA PHE A 480 -0.09 3.20 -26.51
C PHE A 480 -1.36 2.79 -25.76
N SER A 481 -1.31 2.90 -24.44
CA SER A 481 -2.46 2.62 -23.58
C SER A 481 -3.39 3.85 -23.47
N LEU A 482 -4.61 3.62 -22.99
CA LEU A 482 -5.52 4.73 -22.64
C LEU A 482 -4.93 5.64 -21.54
N GLN A 483 -4.08 5.12 -20.66
CA GLN A 483 -3.41 5.94 -19.63
C GLN A 483 -2.43 6.93 -20.25
N ASP A 484 -1.76 6.56 -21.35
CA ASP A 484 -0.91 7.46 -22.10
C ASP A 484 -1.73 8.61 -22.69
N VAL A 485 -2.85 8.28 -23.35
CA VAL A 485 -3.72 9.27 -24.01
C VAL A 485 -4.35 10.24 -23.00
N ARG A 486 -4.72 9.75 -21.80
CA ARG A 486 -5.25 10.57 -20.70
C ARG A 486 -4.22 11.52 -20.10
N ASN A 487 -2.94 11.30 -20.33
CA ASN A 487 -1.89 12.19 -19.84
C ASN A 487 -1.91 13.52 -20.64
N ASP A 488 -2.04 14.64 -19.93
CA ASP A 488 -2.11 15.97 -20.57
C ASP A 488 -0.88 16.32 -21.43
N ARG A 489 0.28 15.73 -21.11
CA ARG A 489 1.53 15.92 -21.84
C ARG A 489 1.75 14.89 -22.94
N PHE A 490 0.79 14.04 -23.25
CA PHE A 490 0.95 12.95 -24.24
C PHE A 490 1.41 13.47 -25.60
N CYS A 491 0.65 14.37 -26.21
CA CYS A 491 0.97 14.91 -27.53
C CYS A 491 2.32 15.62 -27.56
N ASP A 492 2.61 16.46 -26.59
CA ASP A 492 3.89 17.18 -26.51
C ASP A 492 5.06 16.22 -26.33
N THR A 493 4.88 15.17 -25.54
CA THR A 493 5.93 14.16 -25.33
C THR A 493 6.21 13.36 -26.58
N VAL A 494 5.17 12.90 -27.29
CA VAL A 494 5.32 12.15 -28.54
C VAL A 494 6.01 13.01 -29.60
N LYS A 495 5.55 14.24 -29.82
CA LYS A 495 6.15 15.19 -30.76
C LYS A 495 7.63 15.43 -30.43
N ARG A 496 7.93 15.75 -29.17
CA ARG A 496 9.29 16.02 -28.71
C ARG A 496 10.24 14.85 -28.95
N ILE A 497 9.85 13.61 -28.61
CA ILE A 497 10.69 12.42 -28.82
C ILE A 497 10.99 12.21 -30.31
N ILE A 498 10.00 12.38 -31.17
CA ILE A 498 10.18 12.25 -32.63
C ILE A 498 11.08 13.35 -33.16
N ASP A 499 10.86 14.61 -32.79
CA ASP A 499 11.62 15.77 -33.23
C ASP A 499 13.10 15.66 -32.78
N GLU A 500 13.36 15.27 -31.52
CA GLU A 500 14.69 15.06 -30.96
C GLU A 500 15.46 13.93 -31.70
N SER A 501 14.77 12.92 -32.22
CA SER A 501 15.35 11.84 -32.98
C SER A 501 15.78 12.26 -34.42
N GLY A 502 15.11 13.28 -34.97
CA GLY A 502 15.35 13.81 -36.30
C GLY A 502 14.77 12.96 -37.45
N ILE A 503 13.83 12.05 -37.16
CA ILE A 503 13.10 11.29 -38.20
C ILE A 503 11.84 12.07 -38.63
N GLU A 504 11.29 11.70 -39.76
CA GLU A 504 10.02 12.30 -40.23
C GLU A 504 8.85 11.75 -39.39
N PRO A 505 7.96 12.62 -38.87
CA PRO A 505 6.80 12.18 -38.07
C PRO A 505 5.92 11.12 -38.74
N ARG A 506 5.80 11.16 -40.08
CA ARG A 506 5.06 10.16 -40.85
C ARG A 506 5.63 8.74 -40.80
N GLN A 507 6.88 8.58 -40.33
CA GLN A 507 7.51 7.28 -40.15
C GLN A 507 7.09 6.58 -38.85
N ILE A 508 6.33 7.27 -38.00
CA ILE A 508 5.75 6.70 -36.79
C ILE A 508 4.20 6.63 -36.91
N ALA A 509 3.63 5.54 -36.42
CA ALA A 509 2.21 5.43 -36.18
C ALA A 509 1.94 5.15 -34.71
N VAL A 510 0.87 5.71 -34.18
CA VAL A 510 0.33 5.42 -32.86
C VAL A 510 -0.76 4.36 -33.03
N GLU A 511 -0.63 3.25 -32.31
CA GLU A 511 -1.66 2.20 -32.23
C GLU A 511 -2.47 2.38 -30.95
N LEU A 512 -3.80 2.33 -31.10
CA LEU A 512 -4.76 2.43 -30.00
C LEU A 512 -5.76 1.30 -30.11
N THR A 513 -6.01 0.63 -28.98
CA THR A 513 -7.09 -0.38 -28.90
C THR A 513 -8.45 0.30 -28.84
N GLU A 514 -9.50 -0.45 -29.20
CA GLU A 514 -10.87 0.02 -29.17
C GLU A 514 -11.30 0.45 -27.76
N THR A 515 -11.89 1.65 -27.62
CA THR A 515 -12.30 2.21 -26.33
C THR A 515 -13.80 2.08 -26.12
N GLN A 516 -14.20 1.42 -25.03
CA GLN A 516 -15.60 1.26 -24.64
C GLN A 516 -16.20 2.44 -23.88
N ASN A 517 -15.36 3.34 -23.35
CA ASN A 517 -15.77 4.42 -22.43
C ASN A 517 -16.19 5.70 -23.20
N GLU A 518 -17.43 6.18 -22.97
CA GLU A 518 -17.93 7.43 -23.56
C GLU A 518 -17.11 8.66 -23.20
N SER A 519 -16.61 8.71 -21.97
CA SER A 519 -15.86 9.86 -21.47
C SER A 519 -14.50 10.08 -22.14
N ASP A 520 -13.91 9.03 -22.72
CA ASP A 520 -12.58 9.10 -23.30
C ASP A 520 -12.60 9.41 -24.80
N PHE A 521 -13.76 9.25 -25.46
CA PHE A 521 -13.87 9.39 -26.91
C PHE A 521 -13.46 10.79 -27.42
N GLU A 522 -14.01 11.85 -26.85
CA GLU A 522 -13.69 13.22 -27.26
C GLU A 522 -12.22 13.57 -27.00
N LEU A 523 -11.67 13.07 -25.89
CA LEU A 523 -10.25 13.23 -25.57
C LEU A 523 -9.36 12.53 -26.60
N ILE A 524 -9.69 11.29 -26.97
CA ILE A 524 -8.96 10.52 -27.97
C ILE A 524 -9.01 11.24 -29.32
N LYS A 525 -10.17 11.72 -29.74
CA LYS A 525 -10.38 12.47 -30.98
C LYS A 525 -9.52 13.74 -31.02
N GLU A 526 -9.48 14.50 -29.92
CA GLU A 526 -8.61 15.68 -29.79
C GLU A 526 -7.12 15.30 -29.92
N ARG A 527 -6.66 14.27 -29.22
CA ARG A 527 -5.25 13.82 -29.25
C ARG A 527 -4.84 13.31 -30.63
N ILE A 528 -5.70 12.51 -31.27
CA ILE A 528 -5.47 12.04 -32.63
C ILE A 528 -5.29 13.21 -33.59
N ASN A 529 -6.22 14.16 -33.60
CA ASN A 529 -6.15 15.31 -34.47
C ASN A 529 -4.88 16.13 -34.25
N SER A 530 -4.53 16.42 -33.00
CA SER A 530 -3.31 17.16 -32.64
C SER A 530 -2.03 16.51 -33.14
N LEU A 531 -1.93 15.18 -33.12
CA LEU A 531 -0.74 14.45 -33.58
C LEU A 531 -0.76 14.25 -35.11
N LYS A 532 -1.93 14.06 -35.73
CA LYS A 532 -2.06 13.99 -37.20
C LYS A 532 -1.64 15.28 -37.89
N ASP A 533 -1.92 16.44 -37.32
CA ASP A 533 -1.47 17.73 -37.83
C ASP A 533 0.09 17.81 -37.92
N SER A 534 0.79 17.03 -37.10
CA SER A 534 2.25 16.89 -37.18
C SER A 534 2.72 15.81 -38.15
N GLY A 535 1.80 15.10 -38.83
CA GLY A 535 2.12 14.04 -39.80
C GLY A 535 2.13 12.62 -39.24
N ILE A 536 1.98 12.44 -37.92
CA ILE A 536 1.94 11.12 -37.25
C ILE A 536 0.68 10.36 -37.70
N LYS A 537 0.80 9.05 -37.88
CA LYS A 537 -0.29 8.20 -38.34
C LYS A 537 -0.95 7.45 -37.16
N PHE A 538 -2.19 6.99 -37.39
CA PHE A 538 -2.97 6.32 -36.37
C PHE A 538 -3.54 5.00 -36.85
N TYR A 539 -3.40 3.95 -36.07
CA TYR A 539 -3.94 2.62 -36.31
C TYR A 539 -4.93 2.25 -35.20
N LEU A 540 -6.05 1.65 -35.59
CA LEU A 540 -6.98 1.02 -34.66
C LEU A 540 -6.55 -0.44 -34.51
N ASP A 541 -6.24 -0.85 -33.29
CA ASP A 541 -5.81 -2.20 -32.96
C ASP A 541 -6.93 -3.08 -32.39
N ASP A 542 -6.74 -4.39 -32.45
CA ASP A 542 -7.63 -5.43 -31.90
C ASP A 542 -9.09 -5.35 -32.38
N PHE A 543 -9.34 -4.86 -33.60
CA PHE A 543 -10.70 -4.76 -34.10
C PHE A 543 -11.37 -6.14 -34.22
N GLY A 544 -12.56 -6.27 -33.55
CA GLY A 544 -13.36 -7.50 -33.54
C GLY A 544 -13.27 -8.33 -32.28
N THR A 545 -12.48 -7.94 -31.28
CA THR A 545 -12.39 -8.65 -30.00
C THR A 545 -13.44 -8.18 -28.98
N GLY A 546 -14.16 -7.06 -29.24
CA GLY A 546 -15.11 -6.43 -28.33
C GLY A 546 -16.43 -6.03 -28.99
N TYR A 547 -17.17 -5.16 -28.32
CA TYR A 547 -18.39 -4.54 -28.83
C TYR A 547 -18.04 -3.28 -29.62
N SER A 548 -17.73 -3.42 -30.91
CA SER A 548 -17.36 -2.30 -31.76
C SER A 548 -18.52 -1.32 -31.99
N ASN A 549 -18.38 -0.07 -31.60
CA ASN A 549 -19.30 0.99 -32.02
C ASN A 549 -18.79 1.59 -33.33
N PHE A 550 -19.34 1.12 -34.45
CA PHE A 550 -18.96 1.55 -35.79
C PHE A 550 -19.05 3.08 -35.99
N GLU A 551 -20.06 3.72 -35.48
CA GLU A 551 -20.26 5.16 -35.62
C GLU A 551 -19.05 5.93 -35.11
N ARG A 552 -18.54 5.53 -33.93
CA ARG A 552 -17.35 6.15 -33.32
C ARG A 552 -16.06 5.88 -34.08
N ILE A 553 -15.86 4.64 -34.56
CA ILE A 553 -14.69 4.31 -35.36
C ILE A 553 -14.63 5.18 -36.62
N MET A 554 -15.80 5.41 -37.25
CA MET A 554 -15.89 6.25 -38.45
C MET A 554 -15.68 7.74 -38.22
N GLU A 555 -15.84 8.20 -36.98
CA GLU A 555 -15.57 9.58 -36.60
C GLU A 555 -14.07 9.86 -36.32
N LEU A 556 -13.28 8.82 -36.05
CA LEU A 556 -11.86 8.94 -35.76
C LEU A 556 -11.02 8.78 -37.02
N PRO A 557 -10.08 9.67 -37.32
CA PRO A 557 -9.34 9.63 -38.57
C PRO A 557 -8.19 8.61 -38.54
N PHE A 558 -8.51 7.33 -38.47
CA PHE A 558 -7.51 6.27 -38.57
C PHE A 558 -6.93 6.14 -39.99
N ASP A 559 -5.71 5.63 -40.10
CA ASP A 559 -5.06 5.31 -41.38
C ASP A 559 -5.13 3.83 -41.68
N ILE A 560 -5.10 2.97 -40.65
CA ILE A 560 -5.20 1.50 -40.75
C ILE A 560 -6.12 0.98 -39.64
N VAL A 561 -6.95 -0.01 -39.99
CA VAL A 561 -7.71 -0.83 -39.04
C VAL A 561 -7.10 -2.24 -39.05
N LYS A 562 -6.59 -2.69 -37.90
CA LYS A 562 -6.00 -4.03 -37.69
C LYS A 562 -7.08 -5.00 -37.28
N PHE A 563 -7.35 -6.00 -38.09
CA PHE A 563 -8.31 -7.05 -37.82
C PHE A 563 -7.62 -8.16 -37.02
N ASP A 564 -8.12 -8.39 -35.82
CA ASP A 564 -7.54 -9.37 -34.90
C ASP A 564 -7.51 -10.80 -35.48
N ARG A 565 -6.54 -11.57 -35.01
CA ARG A 565 -6.35 -12.98 -35.36
C ARG A 565 -7.61 -13.82 -35.24
N SER A 566 -8.49 -13.57 -34.29
CA SER A 566 -9.74 -14.31 -34.08
C SER A 566 -10.68 -14.23 -35.29
N LEU A 567 -10.69 -13.07 -35.97
CA LEU A 567 -11.47 -12.92 -37.23
C LEU A 567 -10.85 -13.70 -38.38
N VAL A 568 -9.53 -13.80 -38.46
CA VAL A 568 -8.83 -14.62 -39.46
C VAL A 568 -9.16 -16.10 -39.27
N ILE A 569 -9.00 -16.60 -38.04
CA ILE A 569 -9.31 -18.01 -37.71
C ILE A 569 -10.80 -18.30 -37.89
N GLY A 570 -11.66 -17.47 -37.35
CA GLY A 570 -13.12 -17.67 -37.39
C GLY A 570 -13.66 -17.66 -38.82
N SER A 571 -13.13 -16.82 -39.72
CA SER A 571 -13.51 -16.75 -41.13
C SER A 571 -13.09 -18.01 -41.93
N GLY A 572 -12.19 -18.82 -41.37
CA GLY A 572 -11.79 -20.10 -41.95
C GLY A 572 -12.82 -21.24 -41.74
N SER A 573 -13.60 -21.14 -40.68
CA SER A 573 -14.55 -22.17 -40.25
C SER A 573 -16.02 -21.75 -40.42
N ASP A 574 -16.34 -20.46 -40.53
CA ASP A 574 -17.68 -19.91 -40.64
C ASP A 574 -17.86 -18.98 -41.86
N GLU A 575 -18.58 -19.43 -42.87
CA GLU A 575 -18.87 -18.66 -44.10
C GLU A 575 -19.71 -17.40 -43.84
N LYS A 576 -20.56 -17.36 -42.77
CA LYS A 576 -21.26 -16.13 -42.39
C LYS A 576 -20.28 -15.10 -41.83
N LEU A 577 -19.41 -15.52 -40.95
CA LEU A 577 -18.38 -14.64 -40.39
C LEU A 577 -17.45 -14.13 -41.48
N LYS A 578 -17.02 -15.00 -42.40
CA LYS A 578 -16.20 -14.62 -43.56
C LYS A 578 -16.90 -13.56 -44.44
N THR A 579 -18.22 -13.70 -44.69
CA THR A 579 -19.01 -12.72 -45.43
C THR A 579 -19.06 -11.37 -44.68
N ILE A 580 -19.28 -11.39 -43.37
CA ILE A 580 -19.33 -10.21 -42.53
C ILE A 580 -17.98 -9.50 -42.58
N VAL A 581 -16.87 -10.21 -42.28
CA VAL A 581 -15.51 -9.65 -42.26
C VAL A 581 -15.14 -9.06 -43.63
N THR A 582 -15.51 -9.75 -44.75
CA THR A 582 -15.28 -9.23 -46.11
C THR A 582 -16.00 -7.91 -46.34
N ASN A 583 -17.27 -7.80 -45.94
CA ASN A 583 -18.05 -6.56 -46.13
C ASN A 583 -17.54 -5.44 -45.26
N LEU A 584 -17.12 -5.72 -44.02
CA LEU A 584 -16.47 -4.74 -43.12
C LEU A 584 -15.17 -4.21 -43.71
N ALA A 585 -14.30 -5.08 -44.20
CA ALA A 585 -13.06 -4.70 -44.86
C ALA A 585 -13.29 -3.83 -46.09
N LYS A 586 -14.27 -4.14 -46.91
CA LYS A 586 -14.67 -3.28 -48.05
C LYS A 586 -15.18 -1.92 -47.59
N MET A 587 -16.06 -1.90 -46.61
CA MET A 587 -16.58 -0.64 -46.04
C MET A 587 -15.49 0.26 -45.54
N PHE A 588 -14.51 -0.27 -44.79
CA PHE A 588 -13.37 0.53 -44.34
C PHE A 588 -12.53 1.08 -45.48
N ARG A 589 -12.29 0.28 -46.51
CA ARG A 589 -11.58 0.74 -47.70
C ARG A 589 -12.31 1.82 -48.50
N ASP A 590 -13.65 1.76 -48.56
CA ASP A 590 -14.50 2.72 -49.27
C ASP A 590 -14.48 4.10 -48.59
N VAL A 591 -14.05 4.16 -47.32
CA VAL A 591 -13.83 5.41 -46.55
C VAL A 591 -12.33 5.71 -46.33
N ASP A 592 -11.46 5.19 -47.19
CA ASP A 592 -10.02 5.45 -47.22
C ASP A 592 -9.21 4.88 -46.01
N TYR A 593 -9.76 3.94 -45.25
CA TYR A 593 -8.98 3.21 -44.27
C TYR A 593 -8.33 1.98 -44.90
N ALA A 594 -7.06 1.75 -44.65
CA ALA A 594 -6.40 0.50 -45.05
C ALA A 594 -6.75 -0.59 -44.02
N VAL A 595 -6.86 -1.83 -44.49
CA VAL A 595 -7.14 -2.99 -43.64
C VAL A 595 -5.90 -3.86 -43.52
N LEU A 596 -5.48 -4.15 -42.28
CA LEU A 596 -4.41 -5.08 -41.95
C LEU A 596 -5.02 -6.29 -41.24
N TYR A 597 -4.70 -7.50 -41.70
CA TYR A 597 -5.06 -8.74 -41.01
C TYR A 597 -3.87 -9.28 -40.24
N GLU A 598 -4.12 -9.60 -38.97
CA GLU A 598 -3.14 -10.16 -38.04
C GLU A 598 -3.24 -11.69 -37.93
N GLY A 599 -2.14 -12.31 -37.48
CA GLY A 599 -2.12 -13.73 -37.18
C GLY A 599 -2.22 -14.65 -38.40
N VAL A 600 -1.73 -14.20 -39.55
CA VAL A 600 -1.61 -15.03 -40.77
C VAL A 600 -0.51 -16.07 -40.57
N GLU A 601 -0.87 -17.37 -40.57
CA GLU A 601 0.08 -18.46 -40.27
C GLU A 601 0.51 -19.27 -41.47
N ASP A 602 -0.34 -19.36 -42.51
CA ASP A 602 -0.09 -20.19 -43.71
C ASP A 602 -0.61 -19.54 -45.01
N ASP A 603 -0.41 -20.27 -46.13
CA ASP A 603 -0.88 -19.85 -47.48
C ASP A 603 -2.40 -19.80 -47.57
N THR A 604 -3.10 -20.61 -46.81
CA THR A 604 -4.56 -20.64 -46.77
C THR A 604 -5.12 -19.38 -46.15
N ASP A 605 -4.53 -18.96 -45.02
CA ASP A 605 -4.89 -17.71 -44.35
C ASP A 605 -4.57 -16.50 -45.23
N GLU A 606 -3.40 -16.48 -45.84
CA GLU A 606 -3.01 -15.40 -46.75
C GLU A 606 -3.99 -15.24 -47.93
N ASN A 607 -4.27 -16.32 -48.65
CA ASN A 607 -5.22 -16.29 -49.75
C ASN A 607 -6.62 -15.85 -49.33
N ARG A 608 -7.05 -16.30 -48.14
CA ARG A 608 -8.32 -15.90 -47.57
C ARG A 608 -8.38 -14.41 -47.25
N CYS A 609 -7.34 -13.86 -46.59
CA CYS A 609 -7.26 -12.45 -46.25
C CYS A 609 -7.18 -11.55 -47.48
N ILE A 610 -6.44 -11.97 -48.51
CA ILE A 610 -6.37 -11.27 -49.81
C ILE A 610 -7.76 -11.19 -50.44
N ASN A 611 -8.50 -12.31 -50.45
CA ASN A 611 -9.86 -12.36 -50.97
C ASN A 611 -10.87 -11.54 -50.13
N MET A 612 -10.56 -11.31 -48.83
CA MET A 612 -11.32 -10.44 -47.94
C MET A 612 -10.81 -8.98 -47.98
N SER A 613 -10.18 -8.56 -49.09
CA SER A 613 -9.79 -7.16 -49.33
C SER A 613 -8.68 -6.61 -48.42
N ALA A 614 -7.75 -7.45 -48.01
CA ALA A 614 -6.57 -7.01 -47.25
C ALA A 614 -5.72 -5.94 -47.99
N SER A 615 -5.23 -4.96 -47.26
CA SER A 615 -4.20 -4.02 -47.71
C SER A 615 -2.80 -4.42 -47.22
N TYR A 616 -2.74 -4.94 -46.01
CA TYR A 616 -1.55 -5.40 -45.33
C TYR A 616 -1.81 -6.74 -44.65
N LEU A 617 -0.75 -7.53 -44.45
CA LEU A 617 -0.75 -8.80 -43.77
C LEU A 617 0.39 -8.88 -42.76
N GLN A 618 0.09 -9.43 -41.59
CA GLN A 618 1.03 -9.66 -40.49
C GLN A 618 0.78 -11.03 -39.89
N GLY A 619 1.86 -11.75 -39.56
CA GLY A 619 1.73 -13.05 -38.93
C GLY A 619 3.00 -13.90 -39.03
N TYR A 620 2.94 -15.07 -38.37
CA TYR A 620 4.09 -15.98 -38.28
C TYR A 620 4.49 -16.63 -39.63
N LYS A 621 3.61 -16.57 -40.61
CA LYS A 621 3.97 -16.95 -41.99
C LYS A 621 5.10 -16.08 -42.51
N TYR A 622 5.14 -14.80 -42.16
CA TYR A 622 6.13 -13.85 -42.69
C TYR A 622 7.32 -13.70 -41.73
N SER A 623 7.04 -13.43 -40.46
CA SER A 623 8.08 -13.32 -39.43
C SER A 623 7.42 -13.45 -38.05
N LYS A 624 8.14 -14.06 -37.10
CA LYS A 624 7.90 -13.83 -35.68
C LYS A 624 8.48 -12.44 -35.31
N PRO A 625 8.05 -11.87 -34.17
CA PRO A 625 8.72 -10.68 -33.66
C PRO A 625 10.23 -10.88 -33.51
N ILE A 626 11.02 -10.00 -34.14
CA ILE A 626 12.49 -10.01 -34.18
C ILE A 626 13.03 -8.74 -33.47
N PRO A 627 14.26 -8.73 -32.93
CA PRO A 627 14.91 -7.49 -32.51
C PRO A 627 14.87 -6.43 -33.59
N ILE A 628 14.62 -5.16 -33.24
CA ILE A 628 14.41 -4.07 -34.22
C ILE A 628 15.61 -3.88 -35.18
N GLU A 629 16.80 -4.21 -34.72
CA GLU A 629 18.03 -4.13 -35.54
C GLU A 629 18.00 -5.09 -36.73
N GLN A 630 17.25 -6.16 -36.68
CA GLN A 630 17.09 -7.15 -37.74
C GLN A 630 16.06 -6.76 -38.82
N LEU A 631 15.36 -5.63 -38.67
CA LEU A 631 14.43 -5.13 -39.70
C LEU A 631 15.14 -4.86 -41.04
N SER A 632 16.44 -4.60 -41.02
CA SER A 632 17.28 -4.49 -42.23
C SER A 632 17.25 -5.74 -43.12
N GLU A 633 16.90 -6.93 -42.59
CA GLU A 633 16.79 -8.17 -43.38
C GLU A 633 15.50 -8.20 -44.22
N TYR A 634 14.49 -7.41 -43.85
CA TYR A 634 13.17 -7.36 -44.50
C TYR A 634 13.02 -6.12 -45.39
N PHE A 635 13.53 -5.00 -44.96
CA PHE A 635 13.37 -3.72 -45.65
C PHE A 635 14.37 -3.59 -46.80
N SER A 636 13.90 -3.10 -47.94
CA SER A 636 14.78 -2.85 -49.11
C SER A 636 15.51 -1.52 -48.97
N LYS A 637 16.74 -1.46 -49.52
CA LYS A 637 17.43 -0.18 -49.68
C LYS A 637 16.72 0.62 -50.76
N GLU A 638 16.54 1.92 -50.55
CA GLU A 638 16.14 2.83 -51.61
C GLU A 638 17.24 2.77 -52.70
N GLN A 639 16.83 2.52 -53.93
CA GLN A 639 17.72 2.78 -55.03
C GLN A 639 17.76 4.31 -55.23
N PRO A 640 18.94 4.96 -55.30
CA PRO A 640 19.03 6.39 -55.45
C PRO A 640 18.38 6.89 -56.75
#